data_e0821862ccca190d6172a6c00464bfd2
#
_entry.id   e0821862ccca190d6172a6c00464bfd2
#
_cell.length_a   1.000
_cell.length_b   1.000
_cell.length_c   1.000
_cell.angle_alpha   90.00
_cell.angle_beta   90.00
_cell.angle_gamma   90.00
#
_symmetry.space_group_name_H-M   'P 1'
#
loop_
_entity.id
_entity.type
_entity.pdbx_description
1 polymer ?
#
loop_
_entity_poly.entity_id
_entity_poly.type
_entity_poly.pdbx_seq_one_letter_code
_entity_poly.pdbx_strand_id
1 'polypeptide(L)'
;MLIHPQSKERPFHIGPFPLEVLPRDDGVLERERQTPPRPNSSEAARESLFARAADHYREIYLRFVDGKVAPARAPLPDKLEPRVADIKGAAYFMDASQVGICRVPDSAWLPDSEGRAEKTAQAFAVVILVAYARLPEPDNIAYGWTRDAVRAVAEMRAAEIIAVLAGHIRCMGFAARGHVAGDAALDLEKLAVLSGVAVRAGEGIENPYLGPRFAVAAVSTDYELIPDRPLRADALGPGATGLRYWWGINGAQSGRERNRQAKRATHLSRYAMETVKRADRPTTLILDDEVPRVSKRAAFFQRALHGDLGEKAKRERVRFAFKTPFSYSLLQAIRALIPFQGGEASGPPAAGFGDAAANARAIKSLSYFLGSDLTGICEIPRYAWYSHKEDGTEIKPYHRYAVVMLIDQGYDTMEGASGDDWISGAQSMRGYLRGAEIAGIMAEFLRGSGVPARSQTNADSDVLQLPLTLWAGLGELSRIGELVLNPFVGPRFKSVVLTTDLPMEVDKPIDFGLQTFCGNCLKCARECPCNAIPFGDKVMFNGYEMWKPDVERCARYRVTNPKGSACGRCMKMCPINKVVDADGGLLTRSASWMGINALWLKPLLVPIATWLDDRVGNGKRNSVKKWWFDHELIDGVAVTPKSTNQRDNDPSRKVDPAHKTIAYYHASMMPPPDEPGPVEVDRKAALAAAALIETPGQARSRAASGGTVPLHYIPTPAAGAAKKLSGQAAESPYK
;
A
#
# COMPACT_ATOMS: atom_id res chain seq x y z
N MET A 1 -28.99 -13.09 12.56
CA MET A 1 -28.52 -12.51 11.29
C MET A 1 -28.01 -11.12 11.64
N LEU A 2 -26.70 -11.00 11.88
CA LEU A 2 -26.08 -9.72 12.19
C LEU A 2 -25.99 -8.89 10.91
N ILE A 3 -26.67 -7.77 10.88
CA ILE A 3 -26.63 -6.78 9.80
C ILE A 3 -25.34 -5.97 9.94
N HIS A 4 -24.19 -6.63 9.80
CA HIS A 4 -22.89 -5.98 9.70
C HIS A 4 -22.25 -6.38 8.41
N PRO A 5 -22.20 -5.48 7.41
CA PRO A 5 -21.69 -5.76 6.08
C PRO A 5 -20.26 -6.32 6.09
N GLN A 6 -19.35 -5.71 6.80
CA GLN A 6 -17.99 -6.25 6.96
C GLN A 6 -17.90 -7.13 8.22
N SER A 7 -18.64 -8.21 8.21
CA SER A 7 -18.62 -9.18 9.29
C SER A 7 -17.24 -9.79 9.48
N LYS A 8 -16.80 -9.92 10.72
CA LYS A 8 -15.59 -10.68 11.07
C LYS A 8 -15.69 -12.15 10.64
N GLU A 9 -16.91 -12.64 10.41
CA GLU A 9 -17.20 -14.02 10.01
C GLU A 9 -17.15 -14.24 8.50
N ARG A 10 -17.11 -13.19 7.66
CA ARG A 10 -16.99 -13.33 6.21
C ARG A 10 -15.56 -13.68 5.82
N PRO A 11 -15.28 -14.84 5.20
CA PRO A 11 -13.97 -15.16 4.67
C PRO A 11 -13.53 -14.13 3.61
N PHE A 12 -12.25 -13.75 3.62
CA PHE A 12 -11.75 -12.75 2.69
C PHE A 12 -11.82 -13.19 1.22
N HIS A 13 -11.54 -14.47 0.96
CA HIS A 13 -11.46 -15.04 -0.38
C HIS A 13 -12.80 -15.14 -1.13
N ILE A 14 -13.93 -14.92 -0.47
CA ILE A 14 -15.23 -14.87 -1.16
C ILE A 14 -15.56 -13.46 -1.69
N GLY A 15 -14.68 -12.49 -1.41
CA GLY A 15 -14.70 -11.17 -2.00
C GLY A 15 -15.73 -10.19 -1.42
N PRO A 16 -15.70 -8.93 -1.92
CA PRO A 16 -16.53 -7.86 -1.39
C PRO A 16 -18.01 -7.93 -1.82
N PHE A 17 -18.34 -8.66 -2.87
CA PHE A 17 -19.71 -8.78 -3.37
C PHE A 17 -20.28 -10.17 -3.09
N PRO A 18 -21.58 -10.29 -2.80
CA PRO A 18 -22.18 -11.56 -2.40
C PRO A 18 -22.58 -12.42 -3.61
N LEU A 19 -21.61 -12.82 -4.45
CA LEU A 19 -21.84 -13.74 -5.58
C LEU A 19 -22.32 -15.13 -5.14
N GLU A 20 -21.98 -15.54 -3.92
CA GLU A 20 -22.32 -16.85 -3.35
C GLU A 20 -23.82 -17.07 -3.15
N VAL A 21 -24.60 -15.99 -3.09
CA VAL A 21 -26.08 -16.09 -2.89
C VAL A 21 -26.85 -16.10 -4.19
N LEU A 22 -26.18 -15.89 -5.32
CA LEU A 22 -26.85 -15.81 -6.62
C LEU A 22 -27.11 -17.20 -7.19
N PRO A 23 -28.19 -17.36 -7.97
CA PRO A 23 -28.57 -18.64 -8.58
C PRO A 23 -27.52 -19.10 -9.57
N ARG A 24 -27.26 -20.42 -9.60
CA ARG A 24 -26.29 -21.09 -10.46
C ARG A 24 -27.00 -22.05 -11.43
N ASP A 25 -26.38 -22.24 -12.63
CA ASP A 25 -26.91 -23.11 -13.67
C ASP A 25 -25.77 -23.87 -14.38
N ASP A 26 -25.67 -25.17 -14.13
CA ASP A 26 -24.63 -26.00 -14.74
C ASP A 26 -24.90 -26.23 -16.26
N GLY A 27 -26.11 -26.01 -16.75
CA GLY A 27 -26.42 -26.06 -18.18
C GLY A 27 -25.66 -25.02 -19.01
N VAL A 28 -25.15 -23.94 -18.35
CA VAL A 28 -24.30 -22.96 -18.99
C VAL A 28 -22.96 -23.59 -19.42
N LEU A 29 -22.41 -24.54 -18.66
CA LEU A 29 -21.17 -25.23 -19.00
C LEU A 29 -21.27 -25.93 -20.35
N GLU A 30 -22.36 -26.62 -20.58
CA GLU A 30 -22.57 -27.35 -21.85
C GLU A 30 -22.75 -26.40 -23.03
N ARG A 31 -23.56 -25.35 -22.86
CA ARG A 31 -23.76 -24.33 -23.91
C ARG A 31 -22.46 -23.64 -24.30
N GLU A 32 -21.65 -23.20 -23.32
CA GLU A 32 -20.37 -22.54 -23.60
C GLU A 32 -19.32 -23.50 -24.19
N ARG A 33 -19.34 -24.78 -23.86
CA ARG A 33 -18.47 -25.80 -24.51
C ARG A 33 -18.74 -25.96 -25.98
N GLN A 34 -20.00 -25.88 -26.38
CA GLN A 34 -20.42 -26.05 -27.77
C GLN A 34 -20.26 -24.77 -28.60
N THR A 35 -20.14 -23.60 -27.94
CA THR A 35 -19.97 -22.32 -28.63
C THR A 35 -18.51 -22.15 -29.08
N PRO A 36 -18.23 -21.73 -30.33
CA PRO A 36 -16.85 -21.46 -30.75
C PRO A 36 -16.23 -20.28 -29.95
N PRO A 37 -14.91 -20.20 -29.85
CA PRO A 37 -14.26 -19.10 -29.14
C PRO A 37 -14.42 -17.79 -29.91
N ARG A 38 -14.53 -16.68 -29.19
CA ARG A 38 -14.62 -15.33 -29.74
C ARG A 38 -13.29 -14.60 -29.49
N PRO A 39 -12.74 -13.90 -30.50
CA PRO A 39 -11.58 -13.04 -30.28
C PRO A 39 -11.89 -11.98 -29.25
N ASN A 40 -10.91 -11.72 -28.35
CA ASN A 40 -11.04 -10.64 -27.37
C ASN A 40 -10.98 -9.29 -28.09
N SER A 41 -11.93 -8.41 -27.80
CA SER A 41 -11.92 -7.06 -28.39
C SER A 41 -10.71 -6.29 -27.87
N SER A 42 -9.84 -5.83 -28.79
CA SER A 42 -8.81 -4.83 -28.50
C SER A 42 -9.24 -3.49 -29.09
N GLU A 43 -9.04 -2.40 -28.35
CA GLU A 43 -9.21 -1.07 -28.93
C GLU A 43 -8.05 -0.72 -29.86
N ALA A 44 -8.37 0.08 -30.91
CA ALA A 44 -7.37 0.71 -31.75
C ALA A 44 -6.44 1.64 -30.95
N ALA A 45 -5.32 2.05 -31.55
CA ALA A 45 -4.34 2.91 -30.94
C ALA A 45 -4.97 4.13 -30.24
N ARG A 46 -4.62 4.34 -28.98
CA ARG A 46 -5.22 5.37 -28.13
C ARG A 46 -4.52 6.71 -28.34
N GLU A 47 -5.27 7.75 -28.62
CA GLU A 47 -4.73 9.10 -28.84
C GLU A 47 -4.44 9.85 -27.54
N SER A 48 -5.19 9.57 -26.47
CA SER A 48 -5.03 10.23 -25.16
C SER A 48 -3.66 9.97 -24.54
N LEU A 49 -2.94 11.02 -24.14
CA LEU A 49 -1.66 10.93 -23.42
C LEU A 49 -1.78 10.08 -22.14
N PHE A 50 -2.90 10.23 -21.43
CA PHE A 50 -3.12 9.49 -20.21
C PHE A 50 -3.39 8.01 -20.46
N ALA A 51 -4.14 7.67 -21.50
CA ALA A 51 -4.35 6.29 -21.92
C ALA A 51 -3.02 5.63 -22.35
N ARG A 52 -2.17 6.35 -23.10
CA ARG A 52 -0.85 5.86 -23.49
C ARG A 52 0.08 5.59 -22.30
N ALA A 53 0.04 6.47 -21.27
CA ALA A 53 0.79 6.22 -20.05
C ALA A 53 0.29 4.94 -19.33
N ALA A 54 -1.02 4.71 -19.26
CA ALA A 54 -1.57 3.46 -18.72
C ALA A 54 -1.17 2.23 -19.55
N ASP A 55 -1.24 2.32 -20.88
CA ASP A 55 -0.81 1.24 -21.77
C ASP A 55 0.69 0.91 -21.65
N HIS A 56 1.55 1.94 -21.51
CA HIS A 56 2.98 1.70 -21.25
C HIS A 56 3.19 0.88 -19.97
N TYR A 57 2.50 1.20 -18.87
CA TYR A 57 2.57 0.40 -17.64
C TYR A 57 1.99 -1.00 -17.82
N ARG A 58 0.93 -1.15 -18.61
CA ARG A 58 0.40 -2.46 -18.98
C ARG A 58 1.45 -3.31 -19.70
N GLU A 59 2.17 -2.75 -20.69
CA GLU A 59 3.25 -3.42 -21.42
C GLU A 59 4.40 -3.88 -20.52
N ILE A 60 4.73 -3.09 -19.47
CA ILE A 60 5.71 -3.50 -18.46
C ILE A 60 5.24 -4.78 -17.77
N TYR A 61 3.97 -4.86 -17.38
CA TYR A 61 3.41 -6.03 -16.70
C TYR A 61 3.30 -7.26 -17.60
N LEU A 62 3.04 -7.08 -18.90
CA LEU A 62 2.99 -8.19 -19.85
C LEU A 62 4.29 -9.00 -19.91
N ARG A 63 5.43 -8.42 -19.54
CA ARG A 63 6.70 -9.14 -19.43
C ARG A 63 6.74 -10.19 -18.33
N PHE A 64 5.76 -10.17 -17.42
CA PHE A 64 5.68 -11.07 -16.26
C PHE A 64 4.47 -12.01 -16.29
N VAL A 65 3.62 -11.94 -17.34
CA VAL A 65 2.47 -12.85 -17.46
C VAL A 65 2.88 -14.29 -17.70
N ASP A 66 4.07 -14.52 -18.24
CA ASP A 66 4.69 -15.81 -18.41
C ASP A 66 6.08 -15.85 -17.73
N GLY A 67 6.71 -17.00 -17.63
CA GLY A 67 8.06 -17.13 -17.08
C GLY A 67 8.37 -18.51 -16.48
N LYS A 68 9.55 -18.59 -15.89
CA LYS A 68 10.06 -19.85 -15.33
C LYS A 68 9.24 -20.34 -14.13
N VAL A 69 8.98 -21.62 -14.09
CA VAL A 69 8.38 -22.34 -12.95
C VAL A 69 9.49 -22.72 -11.97
N ALA A 70 9.23 -22.62 -10.68
CA ALA A 70 10.17 -23.07 -9.64
C ALA A 70 10.49 -24.57 -9.80
N PRO A 71 11.71 -25.02 -9.48
CA PRO A 71 12.16 -26.39 -9.76
C PRO A 71 11.46 -27.46 -8.92
N ALA A 72 10.77 -27.05 -7.86
CA ALA A 72 10.02 -27.96 -7.01
C ALA A 72 8.67 -27.36 -6.61
N ARG A 73 7.69 -28.22 -6.41
CA ARG A 73 6.36 -27.81 -5.91
C ARG A 73 6.39 -27.45 -4.43
N ALA A 74 5.69 -26.39 -4.08
CA ALA A 74 5.48 -26.02 -2.68
C ALA A 74 4.72 -27.12 -1.93
N PRO A 75 4.97 -27.29 -0.63
CA PRO A 75 4.17 -28.19 0.21
C PRO A 75 2.77 -27.59 0.38
N LEU A 76 1.78 -28.25 -0.20
CA LEU A 76 0.38 -27.82 -0.21
C LEU A 76 -0.50 -28.87 0.46
N PRO A 77 -1.63 -28.45 1.07
CA PRO A 77 -2.60 -29.40 1.60
C PRO A 77 -3.26 -30.21 0.46
N ASP A 78 -3.64 -31.45 0.73
CA ASP A 78 -4.38 -32.30 -0.21
C ASP A 78 -5.77 -31.72 -0.51
N LYS A 79 -6.40 -31.08 0.49
CA LYS A 79 -7.68 -30.40 0.32
C LYS A 79 -7.55 -29.20 -0.60
N LEU A 80 -8.48 -29.05 -1.53
CA LEU A 80 -8.45 -28.02 -2.55
C LEU A 80 -9.04 -26.68 -2.05
N GLU A 81 -9.93 -26.67 -1.04
CA GLU A 81 -10.56 -25.45 -0.52
C GLU A 81 -9.52 -24.41 -0.01
N PRO A 82 -8.46 -24.79 0.73
CA PRO A 82 -7.42 -23.85 1.09
C PRO A 82 -6.64 -23.28 -0.11
N ARG A 83 -6.47 -24.10 -1.19
CA ARG A 83 -5.81 -23.62 -2.42
C ARG A 83 -6.67 -22.57 -3.14
N VAL A 84 -8.00 -22.78 -3.19
CA VAL A 84 -8.95 -21.80 -3.71
C VAL A 84 -8.93 -20.53 -2.87
N ALA A 85 -8.88 -20.66 -1.54
CA ALA A 85 -8.82 -19.52 -0.63
C ALA A 85 -7.55 -18.68 -0.84
N ASP A 86 -6.39 -19.33 -1.02
CA ASP A 86 -5.11 -18.67 -1.29
C ASP A 86 -5.17 -17.85 -2.57
N ILE A 87 -5.57 -18.46 -3.69
CA ILE A 87 -5.55 -17.79 -5.00
C ILE A 87 -6.63 -16.69 -5.12
N LYS A 88 -7.86 -16.97 -4.69
CA LYS A 88 -8.91 -15.94 -4.69
C LYS A 88 -8.58 -14.82 -3.71
N GLY A 89 -8.06 -15.17 -2.52
CA GLY A 89 -7.62 -14.20 -1.54
C GLY A 89 -6.49 -13.33 -2.07
N ALA A 90 -5.50 -13.90 -2.77
CA ALA A 90 -4.43 -13.15 -3.43
C ALA A 90 -4.96 -12.16 -4.47
N ALA A 91 -5.92 -12.59 -5.31
CA ALA A 91 -6.53 -11.72 -6.31
C ALA A 91 -7.32 -10.56 -5.68
N TYR A 92 -8.14 -10.83 -4.67
CA TYR A 92 -8.85 -9.77 -3.93
C TYR A 92 -7.90 -8.87 -3.14
N PHE A 93 -6.80 -9.42 -2.63
CA PHE A 93 -5.76 -8.62 -1.98
C PHE A 93 -5.07 -7.67 -2.95
N MET A 94 -5.02 -8.00 -4.24
CA MET A 94 -4.55 -7.14 -5.33
C MET A 94 -5.65 -6.21 -5.89
N ASP A 95 -6.80 -6.11 -5.24
CA ASP A 95 -7.96 -5.27 -5.62
C ASP A 95 -8.72 -5.74 -6.86
N ALA A 96 -8.68 -7.03 -7.21
CA ALA A 96 -9.64 -7.56 -8.17
C ALA A 96 -11.08 -7.29 -7.69
N SER A 97 -11.95 -6.83 -8.58
CA SER A 97 -13.36 -6.54 -8.23
C SER A 97 -14.15 -7.81 -8.02
N GLN A 98 -13.90 -8.82 -8.87
CA GLN A 98 -14.51 -10.15 -8.79
C GLN A 98 -13.48 -11.21 -9.19
N VAL A 99 -13.60 -12.40 -8.61
CA VAL A 99 -12.71 -13.53 -8.90
C VAL A 99 -13.54 -14.80 -9.01
N GLY A 100 -13.29 -15.58 -10.07
CA GLY A 100 -13.87 -16.90 -10.25
C GLY A 100 -12.86 -17.89 -10.81
N ILE A 101 -13.15 -19.18 -10.69
CA ILE A 101 -12.30 -20.27 -11.16
C ILE A 101 -13.14 -21.16 -12.09
N CYS A 102 -12.58 -21.57 -13.22
CA CYS A 102 -13.21 -22.56 -14.10
C CYS A 102 -12.20 -23.58 -14.62
N ARG A 103 -12.70 -24.67 -15.18
CA ARG A 103 -11.91 -25.53 -16.08
C ARG A 103 -11.84 -24.88 -17.45
N VAL A 104 -10.69 -24.93 -18.10
CA VAL A 104 -10.49 -24.43 -19.44
C VAL A 104 -10.98 -25.47 -20.43
N PRO A 105 -12.12 -25.29 -21.13
CA PRO A 105 -12.55 -26.21 -22.16
C PRO A 105 -11.74 -26.01 -23.45
N ASP A 106 -11.65 -27.04 -24.26
CA ASP A 106 -10.97 -26.99 -25.57
C ASP A 106 -11.49 -25.87 -26.46
N SER A 107 -12.79 -25.57 -26.37
CA SER A 107 -13.46 -24.50 -27.12
C SER A 107 -13.16 -23.09 -26.60
N ALA A 108 -12.32 -22.91 -25.57
CA ALA A 108 -11.89 -21.59 -25.11
C ALA A 108 -10.59 -21.12 -25.75
N TRP A 109 -9.80 -22.04 -26.34
CA TRP A 109 -8.53 -21.69 -26.97
C TRP A 109 -8.76 -20.97 -28.29
N LEU A 110 -8.16 -19.79 -28.44
CA LEU A 110 -8.19 -18.99 -29.67
C LEU A 110 -7.21 -19.58 -30.68
N PRO A 111 -7.60 -19.65 -31.98
CA PRO A 111 -6.68 -20.01 -33.03
C PRO A 111 -5.63 -18.91 -33.24
N ASP A 112 -4.38 -19.31 -33.54
CA ASP A 112 -3.31 -18.41 -34.00
C ASP A 112 -3.58 -17.90 -35.44
N SER A 113 -2.65 -17.12 -35.99
CA SER A 113 -2.72 -16.60 -37.37
C SER A 113 -2.72 -17.71 -38.44
N GLU A 114 -2.34 -18.93 -38.09
CA GLU A 114 -2.35 -20.12 -38.97
C GLU A 114 -3.56 -21.01 -38.73
N GLY A 115 -4.51 -20.59 -37.89
CA GLY A 115 -5.72 -21.33 -37.57
C GLY A 115 -5.52 -22.49 -36.57
N ARG A 116 -4.35 -22.57 -35.92
CA ARG A 116 -4.03 -23.60 -34.93
C ARG A 116 -4.21 -23.04 -33.50
N ALA A 117 -4.87 -23.77 -32.63
CA ALA A 117 -4.94 -23.43 -31.22
C ALA A 117 -3.78 -24.08 -30.47
N GLU A 118 -2.86 -23.30 -29.93
CA GLU A 118 -1.77 -23.78 -29.07
C GLU A 118 -2.31 -24.11 -27.69
N LYS A 119 -2.85 -25.33 -27.54
CA LYS A 119 -3.37 -25.84 -26.29
C LYS A 119 -2.23 -26.24 -25.35
N THR A 120 -2.29 -25.74 -24.13
CA THR A 120 -1.37 -26.14 -23.06
C THR A 120 -2.01 -27.16 -22.12
N ALA A 121 -1.20 -27.81 -21.26
CA ALA A 121 -1.70 -28.71 -20.22
C ALA A 121 -2.38 -27.97 -19.03
N GLN A 122 -2.60 -26.68 -19.13
CA GLN A 122 -3.18 -25.83 -18.07
C GLN A 122 -4.70 -25.99 -18.04
N ALA A 123 -5.19 -26.87 -17.19
CA ALA A 123 -6.59 -27.28 -17.13
C ALA A 123 -7.52 -26.32 -16.38
N PHE A 124 -6.98 -25.37 -15.64
CA PHE A 124 -7.74 -24.43 -14.80
C PHE A 124 -7.45 -22.98 -15.20
N ALA A 125 -8.45 -22.12 -15.04
CA ALA A 125 -8.28 -20.66 -15.15
C ALA A 125 -8.82 -19.95 -13.92
N VAL A 126 -8.04 -19.02 -13.40
CA VAL A 126 -8.44 -18.02 -12.41
C VAL A 126 -8.80 -16.75 -13.16
N VAL A 127 -10.06 -16.39 -13.14
CA VAL A 127 -10.61 -15.26 -13.91
C VAL A 127 -10.88 -14.09 -12.98
N ILE A 128 -10.44 -12.91 -13.35
CA ILE A 128 -10.66 -11.68 -12.59
C ILE A 128 -11.43 -10.65 -13.41
N LEU A 129 -12.26 -9.87 -12.72
CA LEU A 129 -12.86 -8.65 -13.25
C LEU A 129 -12.26 -7.46 -12.52
N VAL A 130 -11.93 -6.41 -13.27
CA VAL A 130 -11.52 -5.11 -12.75
C VAL A 130 -12.50 -4.05 -13.21
N ALA A 131 -13.27 -3.50 -12.26
CA ALA A 131 -14.29 -2.49 -12.55
C ALA A 131 -13.66 -1.22 -13.11
N TYR A 132 -14.35 -0.59 -14.08
CA TYR A 132 -13.95 0.71 -14.59
C TYR A 132 -14.06 1.77 -13.49
N ALA A 133 -13.04 2.60 -13.42
CA ALA A 133 -13.04 3.73 -12.50
C ALA A 133 -14.15 4.73 -12.82
N ARG A 134 -14.59 5.46 -11.79
CA ARG A 134 -15.55 6.53 -11.94
C ARG A 134 -14.86 7.74 -12.58
N LEU A 135 -15.48 8.31 -13.63
CA LEU A 135 -14.99 9.53 -14.26
C LEU A 135 -15.14 10.74 -13.33
N PRO A 136 -14.20 11.68 -13.38
CA PRO A 136 -14.38 13.02 -12.80
C PRO A 136 -15.64 13.72 -13.33
N GLU A 137 -16.10 14.74 -12.62
CA GLU A 137 -17.20 15.58 -13.05
C GLU A 137 -16.83 16.31 -14.35
N PRO A 138 -17.80 16.59 -15.26
CA PRO A 138 -17.51 17.20 -16.58
C PRO A 138 -16.86 18.60 -16.51
N ASP A 139 -17.04 19.33 -15.40
CA ASP A 139 -16.43 20.62 -15.13
C ASP A 139 -15.01 20.52 -14.52
N ASN A 140 -14.57 19.33 -14.18
CA ASN A 140 -13.22 19.06 -13.70
C ASN A 140 -12.27 18.82 -14.89
N ILE A 141 -11.13 19.50 -14.92
CA ILE A 141 -10.12 19.38 -15.98
C ILE A 141 -9.74 17.90 -16.22
N ALA A 142 -9.64 17.10 -15.17
CA ALA A 142 -9.28 15.68 -15.25
C ALA A 142 -10.31 14.84 -16.05
N TYR A 143 -11.53 15.32 -16.27
CA TYR A 143 -12.51 14.65 -17.12
C TYR A 143 -11.97 14.50 -18.55
N GLY A 144 -11.45 15.58 -19.11
CA GLY A 144 -10.85 15.57 -20.46
C GLY A 144 -9.63 14.64 -20.57
N TRP A 145 -8.89 14.45 -19.48
CA TRP A 145 -7.73 13.57 -19.45
C TRP A 145 -8.10 12.09 -19.36
N THR A 146 -9.20 11.76 -18.66
CA THR A 146 -9.51 10.38 -18.23
C THR A 146 -10.64 9.71 -18.99
N ARG A 147 -11.53 10.48 -19.66
CA ARG A 147 -12.73 9.91 -20.31
C ARG A 147 -12.42 8.81 -21.33
N ASP A 148 -11.32 8.96 -22.08
CA ASP A 148 -10.87 8.01 -23.10
C ASP A 148 -9.86 6.99 -22.58
N ALA A 149 -9.52 7.04 -21.26
CA ALA A 149 -8.55 6.17 -20.62
C ALA A 149 -9.17 5.14 -19.66
N VAL A 150 -10.48 5.16 -19.44
CA VAL A 150 -11.16 4.30 -18.44
C VAL A 150 -10.86 2.83 -18.64
N ARG A 151 -10.94 2.37 -19.89
CA ARG A 151 -10.66 0.98 -20.26
C ARG A 151 -9.17 0.66 -20.14
N ALA A 152 -8.29 1.57 -20.62
CA ALA A 152 -6.85 1.40 -20.55
C ALA A 152 -6.37 1.17 -19.10
N VAL A 153 -6.85 1.99 -18.17
CA VAL A 153 -6.50 1.88 -16.75
C VAL A 153 -7.00 0.56 -16.16
N ALA A 154 -8.22 0.12 -16.49
CA ALA A 154 -8.72 -1.16 -15.99
C ALA A 154 -7.97 -2.36 -16.57
N GLU A 155 -7.60 -2.33 -17.86
CA GLU A 155 -6.81 -3.38 -18.51
C GLU A 155 -5.36 -3.41 -17.97
N MET A 156 -4.76 -2.25 -17.72
CA MET A 156 -3.45 -2.16 -17.07
C MET A 156 -3.50 -2.75 -15.66
N ARG A 157 -4.52 -2.42 -14.86
CA ARG A 157 -4.73 -3.01 -13.53
C ARG A 157 -4.95 -4.52 -13.59
N ALA A 158 -5.70 -4.99 -14.57
CA ALA A 158 -5.90 -6.42 -14.79
C ALA A 158 -4.57 -7.12 -15.11
N ALA A 159 -3.73 -6.50 -15.95
CA ALA A 159 -2.40 -7.00 -16.30
C ALA A 159 -1.47 -7.08 -15.07
N GLU A 160 -1.46 -6.05 -14.20
CA GLU A 160 -0.70 -6.07 -12.93
C GLU A 160 -1.13 -7.25 -12.06
N ILE A 161 -2.44 -7.40 -11.81
CA ILE A 161 -2.97 -8.45 -10.92
C ILE A 161 -2.60 -9.83 -11.44
N ILE A 162 -2.84 -10.11 -12.73
CA ILE A 162 -2.55 -11.45 -13.28
C ILE A 162 -1.04 -11.74 -13.39
N ALA A 163 -0.22 -10.73 -13.67
CA ALA A 163 1.24 -10.89 -13.68
C ALA A 163 1.74 -11.33 -12.28
N VAL A 164 1.26 -10.68 -11.22
CA VAL A 164 1.60 -11.04 -9.84
C VAL A 164 1.04 -12.42 -9.47
N LEU A 165 -0.21 -12.75 -9.83
CA LEU A 165 -0.80 -14.08 -9.56
C LEU A 165 -0.11 -15.20 -10.31
N ALA A 166 0.16 -15.04 -11.61
CA ALA A 166 0.89 -16.03 -12.39
C ALA A 166 2.30 -16.24 -11.84
N GLY A 167 2.99 -15.17 -11.48
CA GLY A 167 4.28 -15.23 -10.81
C GLY A 167 4.23 -15.96 -9.46
N HIS A 168 3.21 -15.69 -8.65
CA HIS A 168 2.99 -16.40 -7.37
C HIS A 168 2.81 -17.91 -7.57
N ILE A 169 1.95 -18.31 -8.53
CA ILE A 169 1.70 -19.73 -8.85
C ILE A 169 2.99 -20.40 -9.35
N ARG A 170 3.74 -19.73 -10.25
CA ARG A 170 5.04 -20.26 -10.73
C ARG A 170 6.07 -20.40 -9.61
N CYS A 171 6.12 -19.49 -8.66
CA CYS A 171 6.98 -19.61 -7.47
C CYS A 171 6.57 -20.77 -6.55
N MET A 172 5.32 -21.22 -6.62
CA MET A 172 4.85 -22.43 -5.93
C MET A 172 5.13 -23.73 -6.72
N GLY A 173 5.77 -23.65 -7.90
CA GLY A 173 6.17 -24.82 -8.70
C GLY A 173 5.08 -25.35 -9.65
N PHE A 174 4.12 -24.51 -10.04
CA PHE A 174 3.09 -24.86 -11.01
C PHE A 174 3.20 -23.97 -12.25
N ALA A 175 2.87 -24.51 -13.43
CA ALA A 175 2.81 -23.74 -14.65
C ALA A 175 1.65 -22.75 -14.58
N ALA A 176 1.91 -21.50 -14.98
CA ALA A 176 0.89 -20.45 -15.01
C ALA A 176 1.23 -19.39 -16.05
N ARG A 177 0.23 -19.00 -16.86
CA ARG A 177 0.29 -17.90 -17.82
C ARG A 177 -0.87 -16.94 -17.63
N GLY A 178 -0.56 -15.65 -17.64
CA GLY A 178 -1.57 -14.59 -17.65
C GLY A 178 -2.10 -14.30 -19.05
N HIS A 179 -3.37 -13.94 -19.15
CA HIS A 179 -4.09 -13.59 -20.38
C HIS A 179 -4.85 -12.28 -20.17
N VAL A 180 -4.58 -11.30 -21.01
CA VAL A 180 -5.28 -9.99 -21.04
C VAL A 180 -5.75 -9.68 -22.44
N ALA A 181 -6.67 -8.75 -22.59
CA ALA A 181 -7.10 -8.27 -23.89
C ALA A 181 -5.87 -7.84 -24.75
N GLY A 182 -5.78 -8.35 -25.96
CA GLY A 182 -4.63 -8.10 -26.87
C GLY A 182 -3.43 -9.03 -26.68
N ASP A 183 -3.36 -9.81 -25.60
CA ASP A 183 -2.33 -10.85 -25.36
C ASP A 183 -2.93 -12.10 -24.69
N ALA A 184 -4.07 -12.54 -25.18
CA ALA A 184 -4.75 -13.72 -24.66
C ALA A 184 -4.82 -14.83 -25.71
N ALA A 185 -4.39 -16.04 -25.33
CA ALA A 185 -4.62 -17.25 -26.10
C ALA A 185 -5.98 -17.90 -25.80
N LEU A 186 -6.80 -17.27 -24.96
CA LEU A 186 -8.09 -17.77 -24.47
C LEU A 186 -9.19 -16.72 -24.66
N ASP A 187 -10.41 -17.19 -24.93
CA ASP A 187 -11.63 -16.37 -24.92
C ASP A 187 -11.96 -15.97 -23.47
N LEU A 188 -11.60 -14.74 -23.10
CA LEU A 188 -11.74 -14.22 -21.75
C LEU A 188 -13.20 -14.07 -21.31
N GLU A 189 -14.09 -13.69 -22.22
CA GLU A 189 -15.53 -13.58 -21.91
C GLU A 189 -16.15 -14.94 -21.60
N LYS A 190 -15.81 -15.95 -22.40
CA LYS A 190 -16.23 -17.34 -22.14
C LYS A 190 -15.75 -17.81 -20.77
N LEU A 191 -14.48 -17.56 -20.42
CA LEU A 191 -13.95 -17.92 -19.11
C LEU A 191 -14.66 -17.16 -17.98
N ALA A 192 -15.02 -15.89 -18.16
CA ALA A 192 -15.76 -15.11 -17.18
C ALA A 192 -17.16 -15.69 -16.91
N VAL A 193 -17.83 -16.19 -17.95
CA VAL A 193 -19.13 -16.88 -17.82
C VAL A 193 -18.95 -18.23 -17.13
N LEU A 194 -18.00 -19.04 -17.58
CA LEU A 194 -17.74 -20.38 -17.02
C LEU A 194 -17.31 -20.33 -15.55
N SER A 195 -16.58 -19.30 -15.14
CA SER A 195 -16.14 -19.10 -13.75
C SER A 195 -17.21 -18.47 -12.84
N GLY A 196 -18.40 -18.19 -13.38
CA GLY A 196 -19.53 -17.65 -12.62
C GLY A 196 -19.32 -16.24 -12.08
N VAL A 197 -18.50 -15.43 -12.73
CA VAL A 197 -18.34 -13.99 -12.41
C VAL A 197 -19.15 -13.09 -13.33
N ALA A 198 -19.62 -13.62 -14.48
CA ALA A 198 -20.44 -12.89 -15.43
C ALA A 198 -21.53 -13.81 -16.03
N VAL A 199 -22.50 -13.21 -16.71
CA VAL A 199 -23.51 -13.88 -17.54
C VAL A 199 -23.47 -13.30 -18.95
N ARG A 200 -23.91 -14.07 -19.96
CA ARG A 200 -24.12 -13.54 -21.31
C ARG A 200 -25.28 -12.55 -21.32
N ALA A 201 -25.05 -11.38 -21.90
CA ALA A 201 -26.03 -10.31 -22.06
C ALA A 201 -25.88 -9.69 -23.45
N GLY A 202 -26.85 -9.93 -24.34
CA GLY A 202 -26.72 -9.58 -25.76
C GLY A 202 -25.47 -10.23 -26.39
N GLU A 203 -24.64 -9.42 -27.04
CA GLU A 203 -23.40 -9.91 -27.67
C GLU A 203 -22.22 -10.01 -26.73
N GLY A 204 -22.30 -9.42 -25.53
CA GLY A 204 -21.23 -9.36 -24.54
C GLY A 204 -21.54 -10.10 -23.23
N ILE A 205 -20.94 -9.62 -22.17
CA ILE A 205 -21.12 -10.16 -20.81
C ILE A 205 -21.41 -9.05 -19.80
N GLU A 206 -22.16 -9.39 -18.74
CA GLU A 206 -22.43 -8.49 -17.62
C GLU A 206 -22.22 -9.17 -16.27
N ASN A 207 -21.77 -8.39 -15.29
CA ASN A 207 -21.70 -8.83 -13.90
C ASN A 207 -22.88 -8.24 -13.11
N PRO A 208 -23.53 -9.01 -12.21
CA PRO A 208 -24.71 -8.56 -11.47
C PRO A 208 -24.52 -7.30 -10.62
N TYR A 209 -23.27 -6.97 -10.24
CA TYR A 209 -22.94 -5.83 -9.39
C TYR A 209 -22.17 -4.71 -10.11
N LEU A 210 -21.49 -5.02 -11.21
CA LEU A 210 -20.65 -4.09 -11.98
C LEU A 210 -21.32 -3.65 -13.29
N GLY A 211 -22.38 -4.36 -13.72
CA GLY A 211 -22.94 -4.19 -15.07
C GLY A 211 -21.93 -4.60 -16.14
N PRO A 212 -21.86 -3.93 -17.30
CA PRO A 212 -20.92 -4.24 -18.39
C PRO A 212 -19.56 -3.51 -18.26
N ARG A 213 -19.34 -2.75 -17.20
CA ARG A 213 -18.20 -1.82 -17.08
C ARG A 213 -17.03 -2.41 -16.30
N PHE A 214 -16.29 -3.31 -16.93
CA PHE A 214 -15.08 -3.93 -16.36
C PHE A 214 -14.14 -4.44 -17.46
N ALA A 215 -12.87 -4.62 -17.10
CA ALA A 215 -11.92 -5.40 -17.86
C ALA A 215 -11.90 -6.84 -17.34
N VAL A 216 -11.67 -7.80 -18.23
CA VAL A 216 -11.50 -9.23 -17.91
C VAL A 216 -10.06 -9.63 -18.15
N ALA A 217 -9.51 -10.42 -17.24
CA ALA A 217 -8.25 -11.11 -17.43
C ALA A 217 -8.27 -12.48 -16.73
N ALA A 218 -7.36 -13.36 -17.11
CA ALA A 218 -7.30 -14.69 -16.54
C ALA A 218 -5.85 -15.18 -16.37
N VAL A 219 -5.65 -16.11 -15.44
CA VAL A 219 -4.42 -16.91 -15.32
C VAL A 219 -4.78 -18.36 -15.58
N SER A 220 -4.27 -18.95 -16.67
CA SER A 220 -4.35 -20.40 -16.89
C SER A 220 -3.23 -21.11 -16.13
N THR A 221 -3.52 -22.32 -15.61
CA THR A 221 -2.57 -23.05 -14.75
C THR A 221 -2.86 -24.56 -14.71
N ASP A 222 -1.82 -25.37 -14.41
CA ASP A 222 -1.94 -26.76 -13.99
C ASP A 222 -2.14 -26.92 -12.46
N TYR A 223 -2.18 -25.82 -11.72
CA TYR A 223 -2.49 -25.81 -10.30
C TYR A 223 -3.94 -26.23 -10.07
N GLU A 224 -4.13 -27.42 -9.47
CA GLU A 224 -5.46 -27.99 -9.28
C GLU A 224 -6.29 -27.18 -8.29
N LEU A 225 -7.48 -26.74 -8.75
CA LEU A 225 -8.42 -25.89 -8.04
C LEU A 225 -9.85 -26.42 -8.17
N ILE A 226 -10.73 -26.02 -7.24
CA ILE A 226 -12.17 -26.28 -7.36
C ILE A 226 -12.80 -25.21 -8.27
N PRO A 227 -13.41 -25.60 -9.38
CA PRO A 227 -14.14 -24.64 -10.22
C PRO A 227 -15.39 -24.08 -9.53
N ASP A 228 -15.67 -22.82 -9.78
CA ASP A 228 -16.96 -22.23 -9.44
C ASP A 228 -18.03 -22.68 -10.43
N ARG A 229 -19.29 -22.59 -10.03
CA ARG A 229 -20.42 -22.88 -10.91
C ARG A 229 -20.87 -21.60 -11.63
N PRO A 230 -21.21 -21.64 -12.93
CA PRO A 230 -21.72 -20.50 -13.67
C PRO A 230 -22.97 -19.89 -13.04
N LEU A 231 -23.13 -18.59 -13.23
CA LEU A 231 -24.35 -17.88 -12.86
C LEU A 231 -25.49 -18.23 -13.81
N ARG A 232 -26.72 -18.31 -13.28
CA ARG A 232 -27.94 -18.39 -14.09
C ARG A 232 -28.24 -17.02 -14.73
N ALA A 233 -28.82 -16.99 -15.91
CA ALA A 233 -29.06 -15.75 -16.67
C ALA A 233 -29.87 -14.70 -15.90
N ASP A 234 -30.83 -15.12 -15.06
CA ASP A 234 -31.63 -14.24 -14.21
C ASP A 234 -30.89 -13.68 -12.97
N ALA A 235 -29.59 -14.02 -12.78
CA ALA A 235 -28.79 -13.44 -11.73
C ALA A 235 -28.60 -11.91 -11.87
N LEU A 236 -28.85 -11.35 -13.05
CA LEU A 236 -28.88 -9.89 -13.29
C LEU A 236 -30.12 -9.19 -12.71
N GLY A 237 -31.10 -9.95 -12.21
CA GLY A 237 -32.38 -9.42 -11.73
C GLY A 237 -32.27 -8.68 -10.36
N PRO A 238 -33.44 -8.20 -9.86
CA PRO A 238 -33.53 -7.39 -8.63
C PRO A 238 -32.93 -8.05 -7.37
N GLY A 239 -32.81 -9.37 -7.36
CA GLY A 239 -32.21 -10.13 -6.25
C GLY A 239 -30.76 -9.78 -5.97
N ALA A 240 -29.99 -9.37 -6.99
CA ALA A 240 -28.61 -8.93 -6.84
C ALA A 240 -28.49 -7.54 -6.18
N THR A 241 -29.48 -6.66 -6.36
CA THR A 241 -29.43 -5.24 -5.95
C THR A 241 -30.54 -4.85 -4.95
N GLY A 242 -31.27 -5.82 -4.40
CA GLY A 242 -32.41 -5.60 -3.50
C GLY A 242 -32.02 -5.14 -2.08
N LEU A 243 -33.02 -5.05 -1.18
CA LEU A 243 -32.86 -4.56 0.19
C LEU A 243 -31.76 -5.32 0.99
N ARG A 244 -31.63 -6.62 0.76
CA ARG A 244 -30.58 -7.42 1.43
C ARG A 244 -29.19 -6.96 1.04
N TYR A 245 -28.95 -6.65 -0.24
CA TYR A 245 -27.69 -6.07 -0.70
C TYR A 245 -27.51 -4.65 -0.18
N TRP A 246 -28.59 -3.84 -0.18
CA TRP A 246 -28.52 -2.47 0.36
C TRP A 246 -27.99 -2.41 1.78
N TRP A 247 -28.37 -3.36 2.63
CA TRP A 247 -27.92 -3.45 4.04
C TRP A 247 -26.69 -4.34 4.24
N GLY A 248 -26.13 -4.95 3.21
CA GLY A 248 -24.95 -5.80 3.29
C GLY A 248 -25.25 -7.24 3.71
N ILE A 249 -25.62 -8.07 2.74
CA ILE A 249 -25.88 -9.50 2.97
C ILE A 249 -24.57 -10.26 3.27
N ASN A 250 -24.60 -11.21 4.19
CA ASN A 250 -23.50 -12.09 4.55
C ASN A 250 -22.16 -11.36 4.84
N GLY A 251 -22.21 -10.10 5.25
CA GLY A 251 -21.04 -9.30 5.53
C GLY A 251 -20.31 -8.74 4.31
N ALA A 252 -20.93 -8.80 3.12
CA ALA A 252 -20.41 -8.15 1.91
C ALA A 252 -20.51 -6.62 2.00
N GLN A 253 -19.79 -5.93 1.14
CA GLN A 253 -19.90 -4.48 0.99
C GLN A 253 -21.36 -4.10 0.65
N SER A 254 -21.93 -3.15 1.40
CA SER A 254 -23.32 -2.77 1.22
C SER A 254 -23.54 -1.86 0.01
N GLY A 255 -24.72 -2.00 -0.61
CA GLY A 255 -25.17 -1.07 -1.64
C GLY A 255 -25.26 0.36 -1.13
N ARG A 256 -25.58 0.55 0.16
CA ARG A 256 -25.58 1.84 0.86
C ARG A 256 -24.20 2.51 0.84
N GLU A 257 -23.13 1.77 1.16
CA GLU A 257 -21.78 2.31 1.13
C GLU A 257 -21.33 2.66 -0.30
N ARG A 258 -21.62 1.78 -1.27
CA ARG A 258 -21.35 2.06 -2.68
C ARG A 258 -22.07 3.31 -3.17
N ASN A 259 -23.35 3.48 -2.83
CA ASN A 259 -24.11 4.67 -3.19
C ASN A 259 -23.58 5.94 -2.51
N ARG A 260 -23.15 5.83 -1.25
CA ARG A 260 -22.50 6.95 -0.55
C ARG A 260 -21.23 7.39 -1.27
N GLN A 261 -20.37 6.45 -1.64
CA GLN A 261 -19.13 6.74 -2.39
C GLN A 261 -19.43 7.34 -3.78
N ALA A 262 -20.41 6.80 -4.48
CA ALA A 262 -20.79 7.27 -5.81
C ALA A 262 -21.32 8.73 -5.85
N LYS A 263 -21.81 9.25 -4.71
CA LYS A 263 -22.31 10.62 -4.58
C LYS A 263 -21.23 11.64 -4.17
N ARG A 264 -20.03 11.20 -3.79
CA ARG A 264 -18.96 12.13 -3.42
C ARG A 264 -18.34 12.76 -4.67
N ALA A 265 -17.90 14.01 -4.54
CA ALA A 265 -17.10 14.63 -5.60
C ALA A 265 -15.80 13.82 -5.82
N THR A 266 -15.36 13.70 -7.07
CA THR A 266 -14.24 12.81 -7.44
C THR A 266 -12.87 13.31 -6.97
N HIS A 267 -12.74 14.59 -6.67
CA HIS A 267 -11.54 15.18 -6.05
C HIS A 267 -11.48 14.97 -4.53
N LEU A 268 -12.51 14.37 -3.93
CA LEU A 268 -12.56 14.04 -2.50
C LEU A 268 -12.35 12.54 -2.29
N SER A 269 -11.59 12.20 -1.24
CA SER A 269 -11.44 10.82 -0.79
C SER A 269 -12.79 10.18 -0.44
N ARG A 270 -12.85 8.85 -0.47
CA ARG A 270 -13.99 8.10 0.12
C ARG A 270 -14.20 8.39 1.60
N TYR A 271 -13.18 8.88 2.29
CA TYR A 271 -13.24 9.33 3.69
C TYR A 271 -13.48 10.84 3.77
N ALA A 272 -14.15 11.28 4.84
CA ALA A 272 -14.54 12.68 5.04
C ALA A 272 -13.37 13.55 5.56
N MET A 273 -12.25 13.57 4.85
CA MET A 273 -11.06 14.36 5.21
C MET A 273 -11.32 15.87 5.27
N GLU A 274 -12.27 16.36 4.49
CA GLU A 274 -12.68 17.75 4.46
C GLU A 274 -13.33 18.23 5.75
N THR A 275 -13.82 17.30 6.60
CA THR A 275 -14.43 17.65 7.91
C THR A 275 -13.42 17.70 9.05
N VAL A 276 -12.19 17.27 8.82
CA VAL A 276 -11.14 17.25 9.86
C VAL A 276 -10.59 18.67 10.03
N LYS A 277 -10.44 19.09 11.29
CA LYS A 277 -9.89 20.42 11.62
C LYS A 277 -8.52 20.63 10.96
N ARG A 278 -8.36 21.74 10.27
CA ARG A 278 -7.10 22.18 9.66
C ARG A 278 -6.33 23.06 10.63
N ALA A 279 -5.00 23.00 10.51
CA ALA A 279 -4.04 23.83 11.25
C ALA A 279 -3.04 24.45 10.28
N ASP A 280 -2.44 25.57 10.65
CA ASP A 280 -1.44 26.22 9.78
C ASP A 280 -0.09 25.48 9.81
N ARG A 281 0.17 24.73 10.86
CA ARG A 281 1.38 23.89 11.00
C ARG A 281 0.99 22.51 11.56
N PRO A 282 1.82 21.48 11.36
CA PRO A 282 1.67 20.19 12.02
C PRO A 282 1.55 20.34 13.54
N THR A 283 0.75 19.48 14.19
CA THR A 283 0.54 19.49 15.65
C THR A 283 1.78 19.10 16.45
N THR A 284 2.75 18.46 15.81
CA THR A 284 4.10 18.22 16.31
C THR A 284 4.92 19.51 16.15
N LEU A 285 5.67 19.91 17.18
CA LEU A 285 6.64 20.99 17.07
C LEU A 285 7.73 20.61 16.06
N ILE A 286 7.94 21.46 15.06
CA ILE A 286 9.02 21.35 14.10
C ILE A 286 9.79 22.67 14.13
N LEU A 287 11.07 22.62 14.47
CA LEU A 287 12.01 23.73 14.39
C LEU A 287 12.69 23.62 13.02
N ASP A 288 12.09 24.20 11.98
CA ASP A 288 12.45 23.96 10.58
C ASP A 288 13.94 24.16 10.27
N ASP A 289 14.54 25.20 10.89
CA ASP A 289 15.96 25.54 10.70
C ASP A 289 16.91 24.54 11.37
N GLU A 290 16.40 23.72 12.30
CA GLU A 290 17.16 22.70 13.02
C GLU A 290 17.00 21.30 12.40
N VAL A 291 16.13 21.13 11.40
CA VAL A 291 15.95 19.84 10.75
C VAL A 291 17.01 19.63 9.68
N PRO A 292 17.92 18.65 9.85
CA PRO A 292 18.96 18.41 8.87
C PRO A 292 18.43 17.65 7.66
N ARG A 293 19.04 17.84 6.49
CA ARG A 293 18.93 16.92 5.38
C ARG A 293 19.82 15.70 5.67
N VAL A 294 19.23 14.51 5.60
CA VAL A 294 19.93 13.26 5.86
C VAL A 294 20.28 12.52 4.57
N SER A 295 21.36 11.73 4.56
CA SER A 295 21.70 10.88 3.41
C SER A 295 20.85 9.61 3.38
N LYS A 296 20.62 9.04 2.19
CA LYS A 296 19.99 7.71 2.08
C LYS A 296 20.82 6.62 2.76
N ARG A 297 22.16 6.76 2.81
CA ARG A 297 23.07 5.82 3.51
C ARG A 297 22.75 5.67 4.99
N ALA A 298 22.20 6.72 5.63
CA ALA A 298 21.78 6.71 7.03
C ALA A 298 20.42 6.01 7.27
N ALA A 299 19.66 5.68 6.22
CA ALA A 299 18.39 4.97 6.37
C ALA A 299 18.61 3.55 6.90
N PHE A 300 17.80 3.12 7.86
CA PHE A 300 18.03 1.87 8.60
C PHE A 300 18.07 0.60 7.73
N PHE A 301 17.38 0.55 6.61
CA PHE A 301 17.47 -0.58 5.68
C PHE A 301 18.75 -0.57 4.85
N GLN A 302 19.27 0.61 4.52
CA GLN A 302 20.58 0.75 3.89
C GLN A 302 21.67 0.38 4.88
N ARG A 303 21.57 0.86 6.12
CA ARG A 303 22.49 0.47 7.21
C ARG A 303 22.52 -1.05 7.42
N ALA A 304 21.37 -1.72 7.35
CA ALA A 304 21.31 -3.19 7.40
C ALA A 304 22.03 -3.85 6.22
N LEU A 305 21.87 -3.30 5.00
CA LEU A 305 22.50 -3.81 3.78
C LEU A 305 24.02 -3.69 3.82
N HIS A 306 24.55 -2.57 4.33
CA HIS A 306 25.98 -2.34 4.49
C HIS A 306 26.61 -3.12 5.66
N GLY A 307 25.80 -3.70 6.55
CA GLY A 307 26.30 -4.50 7.67
C GLY A 307 26.35 -3.76 9.02
N ASP A 308 25.95 -2.49 9.09
CA ASP A 308 25.92 -1.68 10.32
C ASP A 308 25.16 -2.35 11.47
N LEU A 309 24.17 -3.20 11.13
CA LEU A 309 23.35 -3.93 12.09
C LEU A 309 23.83 -5.38 12.33
N GLY A 310 25.04 -5.71 11.88
CA GLY A 310 25.69 -7.01 12.01
C GLY A 310 25.40 -7.99 10.86
N GLU A 311 26.24 -9.01 10.72
CA GLU A 311 26.27 -9.93 9.58
C GLU A 311 24.94 -10.70 9.36
N LYS A 312 24.25 -11.10 10.43
CA LYS A 312 22.94 -11.73 10.30
C LYS A 312 21.92 -10.79 9.64
N ALA A 313 21.91 -9.53 10.06
CA ALA A 313 21.00 -8.53 9.48
C ALA A 313 21.35 -8.24 8.02
N LYS A 314 22.63 -8.17 7.67
CA LYS A 314 23.12 -7.99 6.30
C LYS A 314 22.63 -9.11 5.39
N ARG A 315 22.89 -10.36 5.76
CA ARG A 315 22.45 -11.55 5.01
C ARG A 315 20.93 -11.59 4.82
N GLU A 316 20.17 -11.39 5.88
CA GLU A 316 18.72 -11.43 5.84
C GLU A 316 18.12 -10.22 5.10
N ARG A 317 18.82 -9.06 5.06
CA ARG A 317 18.38 -7.87 4.32
C ARG A 317 18.37 -8.14 2.82
N VAL A 318 19.30 -8.91 2.28
CA VAL A 318 19.34 -9.26 0.86
C VAL A 318 18.06 -9.96 0.42
N ARG A 319 17.55 -10.88 1.25
CA ARG A 319 16.32 -11.63 0.96
C ARG A 319 15.03 -11.03 1.55
N PHE A 320 15.12 -9.94 2.30
CA PHE A 320 14.03 -9.37 3.09
C PHE A 320 12.74 -9.12 2.30
N ALA A 321 12.85 -8.57 1.09
CA ALA A 321 11.71 -8.17 0.28
C ALA A 321 11.05 -9.35 -0.49
N PHE A 322 11.70 -10.53 -0.54
CA PHE A 322 11.23 -11.69 -1.29
C PHE A 322 11.25 -13.00 -0.49
N LYS A 323 11.00 -12.90 0.82
CA LYS A 323 10.96 -14.09 1.71
C LYS A 323 9.81 -15.04 1.43
N THR A 324 8.80 -14.64 0.67
CA THR A 324 7.63 -15.48 0.33
C THR A 324 7.39 -15.48 -1.17
N PRO A 325 6.75 -16.51 -1.75
CA PRO A 325 6.40 -16.56 -3.17
C PRO A 325 5.64 -15.32 -3.64
N PHE A 326 4.66 -14.89 -2.87
CA PHE A 326 3.84 -13.72 -3.20
C PHE A 326 4.64 -12.40 -3.14
N SER A 327 5.46 -12.22 -2.10
CA SER A 327 6.33 -11.04 -2.00
C SER A 327 7.36 -10.97 -3.13
N TYR A 328 7.86 -12.12 -3.59
CA TYR A 328 8.79 -12.20 -4.72
C TYR A 328 8.14 -11.67 -6.00
N SER A 329 6.92 -12.13 -6.32
CA SER A 329 6.19 -11.68 -7.50
C SER A 329 5.89 -10.18 -7.47
N LEU A 330 5.46 -9.65 -6.31
CA LEU A 330 5.27 -8.21 -6.11
C LEU A 330 6.55 -7.42 -6.32
N LEU A 331 7.69 -7.92 -5.81
CA LEU A 331 8.98 -7.24 -5.94
C LEU A 331 9.46 -7.17 -7.40
N GLN A 332 9.22 -8.21 -8.20
CA GLN A 332 9.58 -8.20 -9.63
C GLN A 332 8.85 -7.05 -10.35
N ALA A 333 7.54 -6.92 -10.13
CA ALA A 333 6.74 -5.83 -10.68
C ALA A 333 7.24 -4.45 -10.19
N ILE A 334 7.49 -4.27 -8.88
CA ILE A 334 8.02 -3.01 -8.32
C ILE A 334 9.34 -2.62 -9.00
N ARG A 335 10.28 -3.56 -9.14
CA ARG A 335 11.59 -3.29 -9.75
C ARG A 335 11.49 -2.86 -11.21
N ALA A 336 10.55 -3.42 -11.94
CA ALA A 336 10.33 -3.08 -13.34
C ALA A 336 9.85 -1.63 -13.55
N LEU A 337 9.24 -1.01 -12.52
CA LEU A 337 8.75 0.38 -12.59
C LEU A 337 9.84 1.42 -12.28
N ILE A 338 10.96 1.04 -11.65
CA ILE A 338 12.00 1.99 -11.21
C ILE A 338 12.56 2.82 -12.39
N PRO A 339 12.90 2.26 -13.57
CA PRO A 339 13.46 3.02 -14.66
C PRO A 339 12.55 4.14 -15.19
N PHE A 340 11.23 4.06 -14.95
CA PHE A 340 10.23 4.97 -15.51
C PHE A 340 9.79 6.08 -14.53
N GLN A 341 10.42 6.15 -13.36
CA GLN A 341 10.06 7.13 -12.32
C GLN A 341 10.33 8.58 -12.72
N GLY A 342 11.36 8.84 -13.51
CA GLY A 342 11.79 10.15 -13.97
C GLY A 342 11.88 10.24 -15.49
N GLY A 343 12.27 11.39 -15.98
CA GLY A 343 12.46 11.68 -17.39
C GLY A 343 12.27 13.17 -17.67
N GLU A 344 12.60 13.59 -18.86
CA GLU A 344 12.42 14.97 -19.31
C GLU A 344 10.96 15.26 -19.69
N ALA A 345 10.55 16.51 -19.55
CA ALA A 345 9.25 16.97 -20.00
C ALA A 345 9.27 17.22 -21.53
N SER A 346 8.18 16.88 -22.21
CA SER A 346 8.05 16.95 -23.67
C SER A 346 7.72 18.38 -24.12
N GLY A 347 8.68 19.31 -24.00
CA GLY A 347 8.51 20.70 -24.44
C GLY A 347 7.77 21.59 -23.42
N PRO A 348 7.19 22.72 -23.83
CA PRO A 348 6.46 23.62 -22.96
C PRO A 348 5.13 22.99 -22.49
N PRO A 349 4.58 23.44 -21.33
CA PRO A 349 3.30 22.95 -20.85
C PRO A 349 2.19 23.09 -21.89
N ALA A 350 1.49 21.97 -22.15
CA ALA A 350 0.36 21.94 -23.07
C ALA A 350 -0.80 22.82 -22.53
N ALA A 351 -1.64 23.31 -23.43
CA ALA A 351 -2.93 23.89 -23.04
C ALA A 351 -3.79 22.82 -22.32
N GLY A 352 -4.53 23.23 -21.28
CA GLY A 352 -5.43 22.32 -20.57
C GLY A 352 -5.17 22.20 -19.07
N PHE A 353 -4.18 22.95 -18.55
CA PHE A 353 -4.06 23.22 -17.12
C PHE A 353 -4.79 24.50 -16.75
N GLY A 354 -5.35 24.55 -15.54
CA GLY A 354 -6.07 25.69 -15.01
C GLY A 354 -5.22 26.51 -14.01
N ASP A 355 -5.92 27.28 -13.17
CA ASP A 355 -5.31 27.92 -12.01
C ASP A 355 -4.87 26.87 -10.97
N ALA A 356 -4.18 27.32 -9.93
CA ALA A 356 -3.64 26.43 -8.89
C ALA A 356 -4.73 25.58 -8.18
N ALA A 357 -5.93 26.14 -7.99
CA ALA A 357 -7.04 25.45 -7.34
C ALA A 357 -7.65 24.39 -8.27
N ALA A 358 -7.85 24.72 -9.56
CA ALA A 358 -8.35 23.80 -10.56
C ALA A 358 -7.37 22.62 -10.78
N ASN A 359 -6.07 22.92 -10.87
CA ASN A 359 -5.02 21.90 -10.98
C ASN A 359 -5.01 20.97 -9.77
N ALA A 360 -5.11 21.51 -8.56
CA ALA A 360 -5.16 20.70 -7.34
C ALA A 360 -6.36 19.75 -7.34
N ARG A 361 -7.57 20.22 -7.72
CA ARG A 361 -8.76 19.37 -7.85
C ARG A 361 -8.58 18.29 -8.92
N ALA A 362 -8.01 18.66 -10.07
CA ALA A 362 -7.79 17.72 -11.17
C ALA A 362 -6.79 16.63 -10.80
N ILE A 363 -5.66 16.96 -10.19
CA ILE A 363 -4.63 16.01 -9.74
C ILE A 363 -5.17 15.07 -8.65
N LYS A 364 -5.97 15.57 -7.70
CA LYS A 364 -6.65 14.73 -6.72
C LYS A 364 -7.64 13.77 -7.39
N SER A 365 -8.47 14.26 -8.32
CA SER A 365 -9.39 13.41 -9.08
C SER A 365 -8.66 12.33 -9.86
N LEU A 366 -7.55 12.68 -10.50
CA LEU A 366 -6.70 11.74 -11.23
C LEU A 366 -6.10 10.67 -10.33
N SER A 367 -5.60 11.04 -9.15
CA SER A 367 -5.06 10.07 -8.19
C SER A 367 -6.13 9.08 -7.68
N TYR A 368 -7.36 9.57 -7.41
CA TYR A 368 -8.48 8.71 -7.01
C TYR A 368 -9.01 7.86 -8.17
N PHE A 369 -9.00 8.37 -9.38
CA PHE A 369 -9.32 7.61 -10.58
C PHE A 369 -8.37 6.41 -10.76
N LEU A 370 -7.09 6.59 -10.46
CA LEU A 370 -6.09 5.51 -10.46
C LEU A 370 -6.17 4.61 -9.21
N GLY A 371 -6.94 4.98 -8.18
CA GLY A 371 -7.19 4.15 -7.00
C GLY A 371 -6.37 4.46 -5.76
N SER A 372 -5.87 5.70 -5.61
CA SER A 372 -5.37 6.19 -4.31
C SER A 372 -6.50 6.22 -3.28
N ASP A 373 -6.21 5.91 -2.02
CA ASP A 373 -7.20 5.99 -0.94
C ASP A 373 -7.33 7.42 -0.37
N LEU A 374 -6.21 8.12 -0.29
CA LEU A 374 -6.12 9.48 0.25
C LEU A 374 -5.04 10.26 -0.48
N THR A 375 -5.30 11.52 -0.81
CA THR A 375 -4.36 12.39 -1.51
C THR A 375 -4.36 13.78 -0.91
N GLY A 376 -3.15 14.31 -0.70
CA GLY A 376 -2.92 15.67 -0.26
C GLY A 376 -1.74 16.30 -0.98
N ILE A 377 -1.69 17.64 -1.02
CA ILE A 377 -0.69 18.42 -1.75
C ILE A 377 0.00 19.36 -0.78
N CYS A 378 1.34 19.46 -0.87
CA CYS A 378 2.11 20.45 -0.11
C CYS A 378 3.27 21.01 -0.94
N GLU A 379 3.82 22.15 -0.53
CA GLU A 379 5.17 22.53 -0.92
C GLU A 379 6.18 21.63 -0.22
N ILE A 380 7.33 21.39 -0.87
CA ILE A 380 8.35 20.50 -0.35
C ILE A 380 9.29 21.31 0.55
N PRO A 381 9.26 21.12 1.89
CA PRO A 381 10.20 21.79 2.77
C PRO A 381 11.63 21.28 2.49
N ARG A 382 12.63 22.17 2.67
CA ARG A 382 14.04 21.88 2.36
C ARG A 382 14.51 20.54 2.95
N TYR A 383 14.17 20.28 4.19
CA TYR A 383 14.58 19.09 4.92
C TYR A 383 13.88 17.79 4.51
N ALA A 384 12.85 17.88 3.67
CA ALA A 384 12.24 16.69 3.09
C ALA A 384 13.06 16.10 1.94
N TRP A 385 14.01 16.83 1.38
CA TRP A 385 14.95 16.29 0.42
C TRP A 385 16.10 15.55 1.12
N TYR A 386 16.41 14.32 0.69
CA TYR A 386 17.65 13.69 1.11
C TYR A 386 18.85 14.55 0.67
N SER A 387 19.94 14.51 1.44
CA SER A 387 21.17 15.22 1.07
C SER A 387 21.92 14.51 -0.04
N HIS A 388 21.98 13.17 0.02
CA HIS A 388 22.72 12.34 -0.94
C HIS A 388 21.97 11.06 -1.25
N LYS A 389 22.17 10.53 -2.47
CA LYS A 389 21.77 9.19 -2.90
C LYS A 389 22.57 8.10 -2.18
N GLU A 390 22.23 6.84 -2.48
CA GLU A 390 22.94 5.67 -1.90
C GLU A 390 24.39 5.55 -2.39
N ASP A 391 24.68 6.06 -3.58
CA ASP A 391 26.02 6.11 -4.20
C ASP A 391 26.86 7.32 -3.78
N GLY A 392 26.38 8.13 -2.84
CA GLY A 392 27.04 9.34 -2.39
C GLY A 392 26.80 10.59 -3.25
N THR A 393 26.05 10.48 -4.35
CA THR A 393 25.73 11.64 -5.21
C THR A 393 24.84 12.64 -4.46
N GLU A 394 25.21 13.92 -4.47
CA GLU A 394 24.41 14.98 -3.87
C GLU A 394 23.06 15.14 -4.56
N ILE A 395 22.00 15.29 -3.78
CA ILE A 395 20.66 15.59 -4.28
C ILE A 395 20.40 17.09 -4.09
N LYS A 396 20.25 17.82 -5.19
CA LYS A 396 19.75 19.19 -5.17
C LYS A 396 18.23 19.20 -5.32
N PRO A 397 17.46 19.99 -4.54
CA PRO A 397 16.02 20.16 -4.75
C PRO A 397 15.72 20.59 -6.18
N TYR A 398 14.74 19.94 -6.83
CA TYR A 398 14.46 20.19 -8.25
C TYR A 398 12.96 20.38 -8.58
N HIS A 399 12.05 20.15 -7.63
CA HIS A 399 10.62 20.42 -7.78
C HIS A 399 10.09 21.15 -6.55
N ARG A 400 9.03 21.96 -6.75
CA ARG A 400 8.41 22.77 -5.70
C ARG A 400 7.31 22.02 -4.94
N TYR A 401 6.46 21.26 -5.63
CA TYR A 401 5.26 20.65 -5.05
C TYR A 401 5.39 19.13 -4.91
N ALA A 402 4.74 18.61 -3.88
CA ALA A 402 4.55 17.19 -3.66
C ALA A 402 3.05 16.84 -3.60
N VAL A 403 2.64 15.87 -4.41
CA VAL A 403 1.35 15.18 -4.31
C VAL A 403 1.61 13.90 -3.53
N VAL A 404 1.09 13.85 -2.31
CA VAL A 404 1.28 12.72 -1.39
C VAL A 404 0.04 11.84 -1.43
N MET A 405 0.22 10.56 -1.72
CA MET A 405 -0.85 9.59 -1.82
C MET A 405 -0.67 8.49 -0.79
N LEU A 406 -1.75 8.11 -0.12
CA LEU A 406 -1.77 6.99 0.82
C LEU A 406 -2.51 5.82 0.19
N ILE A 407 -1.92 4.63 0.30
CA ILE A 407 -2.46 3.36 -0.20
C ILE A 407 -2.74 2.46 0.99
N ASP A 408 -4.00 2.11 1.20
CA ASP A 408 -4.44 1.23 2.30
C ASP A 408 -3.87 -0.19 2.11
N GLN A 409 -3.33 -0.78 3.17
CA GLN A 409 -2.72 -2.11 3.15
C GLN A 409 -3.74 -3.26 3.32
N GLY A 410 -5.02 -2.93 3.43
CA GLY A 410 -6.10 -3.91 3.58
C GLY A 410 -6.35 -4.32 5.03
N TYR A 411 -7.51 -3.91 5.59
CA TYR A 411 -7.90 -4.19 6.96
C TYR A 411 -8.08 -5.69 7.22
N ASP A 412 -8.81 -6.39 6.36
CA ASP A 412 -9.16 -7.80 6.56
C ASP A 412 -7.91 -8.72 6.60
N THR A 413 -6.96 -8.53 5.68
CA THR A 413 -5.70 -9.28 5.69
C THR A 413 -4.89 -8.98 6.95
N MET A 414 -4.85 -7.71 7.40
CA MET A 414 -4.19 -7.34 8.66
C MET A 414 -4.90 -7.94 9.86
N GLU A 415 -6.23 -8.09 9.85
CA GLU A 415 -6.99 -8.74 10.90
C GLU A 415 -6.69 -10.26 10.98
N GLY A 416 -6.53 -10.93 9.85
CA GLY A 416 -6.12 -12.35 9.78
C GLY A 416 -4.69 -12.62 10.23
N ALA A 417 -3.80 -11.62 10.13
CA ALA A 417 -2.38 -11.72 10.43
C ALA A 417 -2.07 -11.52 11.93
N SER A 418 -0.89 -11.96 12.39
CA SER A 418 -0.33 -11.52 13.68
C SER A 418 0.30 -10.13 13.59
N GLY A 419 0.59 -9.66 12.38
CA GLY A 419 1.28 -8.42 12.06
C GLY A 419 2.80 -8.57 11.95
N ASP A 420 3.34 -9.75 12.23
CA ASP A 420 4.76 -10.10 12.10
C ASP A 420 4.95 -11.55 11.60
N ASP A 421 3.93 -12.11 10.94
CA ASP A 421 3.91 -13.41 10.28
C ASP A 421 4.32 -13.32 8.79
N TRP A 422 4.11 -14.39 8.02
CA TRP A 422 4.64 -14.49 6.65
C TRP A 422 3.96 -13.56 5.64
N ILE A 423 2.72 -13.11 5.86
CA ILE A 423 2.03 -12.16 4.96
C ILE A 423 2.46 -10.70 5.17
N SER A 424 3.07 -10.37 6.31
CA SER A 424 3.35 -8.99 6.71
C SER A 424 4.26 -8.24 5.72
N GLY A 425 5.16 -8.94 5.05
CA GLY A 425 5.99 -8.38 3.97
C GLY A 425 5.16 -8.04 2.72
N ALA A 426 4.32 -8.97 2.29
CA ALA A 426 3.47 -8.80 1.11
C ALA A 426 2.48 -7.64 1.26
N GLN A 427 1.93 -7.40 2.48
CA GLN A 427 1.07 -6.25 2.75
C GLN A 427 1.79 -4.92 2.45
N SER A 428 3.06 -4.81 2.80
CA SER A 428 3.85 -3.62 2.47
C SER A 428 4.15 -3.54 0.98
N MET A 429 4.54 -4.65 0.34
CA MET A 429 4.92 -4.69 -1.08
C MET A 429 3.73 -4.34 -1.98
N ARG A 430 2.52 -4.85 -1.68
CA ARG A 430 1.31 -4.46 -2.41
C ARG A 430 1.08 -2.94 -2.40
N GLY A 431 1.15 -2.31 -1.21
CA GLY A 431 0.98 -0.87 -1.11
C GLY A 431 2.06 -0.08 -1.86
N TYR A 432 3.29 -0.60 -1.90
CA TYR A 432 4.38 0.01 -2.66
C TYR A 432 4.21 -0.16 -4.18
N LEU A 433 3.82 -1.33 -4.65
CA LEU A 433 3.55 -1.57 -6.07
C LEU A 433 2.45 -0.62 -6.57
N ARG A 434 1.34 -0.62 -5.85
CA ARG A 434 0.19 0.23 -6.18
C ARG A 434 0.54 1.72 -6.21
N GLY A 435 1.29 2.17 -5.19
CA GLY A 435 1.75 3.56 -5.13
C GLY A 435 2.71 3.90 -6.25
N ALA A 436 3.66 3.01 -6.58
CA ALA A 436 4.61 3.22 -7.67
C ALA A 436 3.91 3.34 -9.03
N GLU A 437 2.91 2.51 -9.28
CA GLU A 437 2.07 2.55 -10.48
C GLU A 437 1.33 3.88 -10.59
N ILE A 438 0.57 4.26 -9.55
CA ILE A 438 -0.24 5.49 -9.56
C ILE A 438 0.66 6.72 -9.78
N ALA A 439 1.70 6.87 -8.97
CA ALA A 439 2.61 8.01 -9.08
C ALA A 439 3.39 8.02 -10.39
N GLY A 440 3.73 6.84 -10.92
CA GLY A 440 4.45 6.68 -12.17
C GLY A 440 3.63 7.09 -13.39
N ILE A 441 2.39 6.60 -13.50
CA ILE A 441 1.46 6.98 -14.58
C ILE A 441 1.18 8.48 -14.55
N MET A 442 0.93 9.05 -13.35
CA MET A 442 0.73 10.50 -13.20
C MET A 442 1.97 11.30 -13.62
N ALA A 443 3.16 10.84 -13.23
CA ALA A 443 4.41 11.50 -13.61
C ALA A 443 4.66 11.45 -15.12
N GLU A 444 4.41 10.31 -15.75
CA GLU A 444 4.56 10.14 -17.20
C GLU A 444 3.57 11.02 -17.97
N PHE A 445 2.30 11.03 -17.54
CA PHE A 445 1.29 11.91 -18.12
C PHE A 445 1.68 13.39 -18.02
N LEU A 446 2.14 13.85 -16.85
CA LEU A 446 2.55 15.23 -16.66
C LEU A 446 3.76 15.60 -17.54
N ARG A 447 4.78 14.73 -17.59
CA ARG A 447 5.93 14.93 -18.47
C ARG A 447 5.53 14.97 -19.93
N GLY A 448 4.66 14.06 -20.37
CA GLY A 448 4.10 14.05 -21.72
C GLY A 448 3.28 15.31 -22.04
N SER A 449 2.75 15.97 -21.00
CA SER A 449 2.05 17.25 -21.12
C SER A 449 2.96 18.48 -20.94
N GLY A 450 4.28 18.30 -20.90
CA GLY A 450 5.26 19.39 -20.79
C GLY A 450 5.50 19.91 -19.36
N VAL A 451 5.04 19.18 -18.33
CA VAL A 451 5.23 19.57 -16.93
C VAL A 451 6.27 18.64 -16.26
N PRO A 452 7.37 19.19 -15.70
CA PRO A 452 8.35 18.37 -14.98
C PRO A 452 7.69 17.62 -13.83
N ALA A 453 7.93 16.30 -13.76
CA ALA A 453 7.36 15.45 -12.74
C ALA A 453 8.17 14.16 -12.54
N ARG A 454 8.28 13.69 -11.29
CA ARG A 454 8.93 12.44 -10.93
C ARG A 454 8.15 11.71 -9.84
N SER A 455 7.98 10.40 -10.01
CA SER A 455 7.46 9.55 -8.94
C SER A 455 8.57 9.24 -7.92
N GLN A 456 8.23 9.30 -6.63
CA GLN A 456 9.13 9.11 -5.50
C GLN A 456 8.63 7.89 -4.72
N THR A 457 9.14 6.72 -5.05
CA THR A 457 8.66 5.43 -4.51
C THR A 457 9.55 4.93 -3.38
N ASN A 458 9.15 3.87 -2.71
CA ASN A 458 10.00 3.22 -1.70
C ASN A 458 11.27 2.59 -2.29
N ALA A 459 11.27 2.28 -3.57
CA ALA A 459 12.40 1.66 -4.24
C ALA A 459 13.46 2.69 -4.64
N ASP A 460 13.02 3.88 -5.07
CA ASP A 460 13.89 5.02 -5.34
C ASP A 460 13.15 6.34 -5.10
N SER A 461 13.50 7.03 -4.03
CA SER A 461 12.96 8.34 -3.65
C SER A 461 14.07 9.30 -3.27
N ASP A 462 14.00 10.52 -3.75
CA ASP A 462 14.89 11.61 -3.35
C ASP A 462 14.33 12.43 -2.19
N VAL A 463 13.09 12.11 -1.74
CA VAL A 463 12.41 12.82 -0.67
C VAL A 463 12.01 11.91 0.49
N LEU A 464 11.99 12.47 1.70
CA LEU A 464 11.43 11.86 2.91
C LEU A 464 9.91 12.02 2.88
N GLN A 465 9.18 10.91 2.90
CA GLN A 465 7.71 10.93 2.76
C GLN A 465 6.98 11.33 4.04
N LEU A 466 7.60 11.15 5.22
CA LEU A 466 6.96 11.47 6.50
C LEU A 466 6.68 12.98 6.66
N PRO A 467 7.67 13.90 6.48
CA PRO A 467 7.38 15.33 6.54
C PRO A 467 6.31 15.74 5.52
N LEU A 468 6.38 15.24 4.29
CA LEU A 468 5.42 15.55 3.23
C LEU A 468 4.00 15.10 3.60
N THR A 469 3.84 13.94 4.25
CA THR A 469 2.53 13.44 4.71
C THR A 469 1.92 14.35 5.79
N LEU A 470 2.75 14.94 6.67
CA LEU A 470 2.31 15.91 7.67
C LEU A 470 1.86 17.22 7.02
N TRP A 471 2.70 17.78 6.13
CA TRP A 471 2.41 19.07 5.46
C TRP A 471 1.25 18.97 4.46
N ALA A 472 1.08 17.84 3.79
CA ALA A 472 -0.05 17.57 2.92
C ALA A 472 -1.38 17.31 3.68
N GLY A 473 -1.38 17.45 5.00
CA GLY A 473 -2.60 17.34 5.82
C GLY A 473 -3.23 15.96 5.84
N LEU A 474 -2.42 14.89 5.71
CA LEU A 474 -2.90 13.52 5.65
C LEU A 474 -2.87 12.79 7.00
N GLY A 475 -2.25 13.39 8.03
CA GLY A 475 -2.22 12.81 9.36
C GLY A 475 -1.36 13.59 10.34
N GLU A 476 -1.20 13.02 11.54
CA GLU A 476 -0.34 13.53 12.61
C GLU A 476 0.72 12.48 12.99
N LEU A 477 1.85 12.95 13.55
CA LEU A 477 2.94 12.08 14.02
C LEU A 477 2.52 11.31 15.29
N SER A 478 2.76 10.02 15.31
CA SER A 478 2.23 9.13 16.36
C SER A 478 3.28 8.65 17.36
N ARG A 479 2.84 7.98 18.44
CA ARG A 479 3.72 7.26 19.39
C ARG A 479 4.50 6.10 18.75
N ILE A 480 4.03 5.54 17.64
CA ILE A 480 4.82 4.53 16.92
C ILE A 480 6.18 5.11 16.53
N GLY A 481 6.26 6.44 16.44
CA GLY A 481 7.43 7.22 16.05
C GLY A 481 7.76 7.03 14.58
N GLU A 482 8.29 8.04 13.94
CA GLU A 482 8.60 8.04 12.50
C GLU A 482 7.48 7.42 11.63
N LEU A 483 6.23 7.52 12.10
CA LEU A 483 5.02 7.06 11.43
C LEU A 483 3.85 8.01 11.69
N VAL A 484 3.23 8.46 10.60
CA VAL A 484 2.02 9.29 10.61
C VAL A 484 0.78 8.40 10.71
N LEU A 485 -0.23 8.84 11.44
CA LEU A 485 -1.55 8.22 11.47
C LEU A 485 -2.59 9.15 10.85
N ASN A 486 -3.45 8.54 10.04
CA ASN A 486 -4.63 9.20 9.48
C ASN A 486 -5.87 8.91 10.38
N PRO A 487 -6.83 9.85 10.52
CA PRO A 487 -7.99 9.66 11.38
C PRO A 487 -8.94 8.52 10.95
N PHE A 488 -8.91 8.09 9.69
CA PHE A 488 -9.83 7.09 9.13
C PHE A 488 -9.17 5.72 8.92
N VAL A 489 -7.97 5.69 8.36
CA VAL A 489 -7.24 4.44 8.10
C VAL A 489 -6.21 4.11 9.18
N GLY A 490 -6.02 5.00 10.14
CA GLY A 490 -5.00 4.83 11.16
C GLY A 490 -3.60 4.75 10.55
N PRO A 491 -2.76 3.80 11.02
CA PRO A 491 -1.41 3.58 10.48
C PRO A 491 -1.37 2.61 9.28
N ARG A 492 -2.50 2.10 8.80
CA ARG A 492 -2.63 0.99 7.85
C ARG A 492 -2.38 1.42 6.40
N PHE A 493 -1.40 2.22 6.11
CA PHE A 493 -1.11 2.66 4.75
C PHE A 493 0.37 2.63 4.39
N LYS A 494 0.64 2.71 3.10
CA LYS A 494 1.92 3.12 2.53
C LYS A 494 1.73 4.45 1.82
N SER A 495 2.71 5.32 1.94
CA SER A 495 2.77 6.57 1.20
C SER A 495 3.60 6.41 -0.07
N VAL A 496 3.22 7.16 -1.08
CA VAL A 496 4.00 7.41 -2.28
C VAL A 496 3.87 8.89 -2.62
N VAL A 497 4.87 9.45 -3.24
CA VAL A 497 4.89 10.87 -3.57
C VAL A 497 5.15 11.06 -5.07
N LEU A 498 4.43 11.99 -5.67
CA LEU A 498 4.75 12.57 -6.96
C LEU A 498 5.28 13.98 -6.71
N THR A 499 6.49 14.30 -7.17
CA THR A 499 7.04 15.66 -7.12
C THR A 499 6.91 16.33 -8.49
N THR A 500 6.56 17.62 -8.53
CA THR A 500 6.32 18.37 -9.78
C THR A 500 6.43 19.87 -9.58
N ASP A 501 6.55 20.60 -10.69
CA ASP A 501 6.47 22.07 -10.71
C ASP A 501 5.09 22.59 -11.15
N LEU A 502 4.10 21.71 -11.37
CA LEU A 502 2.73 22.15 -11.64
C LEU A 502 2.22 23.03 -10.50
N PRO A 503 1.84 24.28 -10.76
CA PRO A 503 1.26 25.14 -9.72
C PRO A 503 -0.05 24.56 -9.18
N MET A 504 -0.11 24.34 -7.86
CA MET A 504 -1.27 23.76 -7.19
C MET A 504 -1.56 24.47 -5.87
N GLU A 505 -2.85 24.56 -5.53
CA GLU A 505 -3.25 24.93 -4.18
C GLU A 505 -2.85 23.83 -3.20
N VAL A 506 -2.20 24.21 -2.10
CA VAL A 506 -1.71 23.26 -1.09
C VAL A 506 -2.74 23.01 0.00
N ASP A 507 -2.74 21.79 0.51
CA ASP A 507 -3.53 21.43 1.68
C ASP A 507 -2.86 21.93 2.96
N LYS A 508 -3.68 22.16 4.00
CA LYS A 508 -3.18 22.48 5.34
C LYS A 508 -3.05 21.23 6.19
N PRO A 509 -2.07 21.18 7.10
CA PRO A 509 -1.98 20.17 8.15
C PRO A 509 -3.29 19.97 8.91
N ILE A 510 -3.48 18.80 9.52
CA ILE A 510 -4.69 18.48 10.28
C ILE A 510 -4.40 18.34 11.78
N ASP A 511 -5.45 18.58 12.57
CA ASP A 511 -5.50 18.34 14.01
C ASP A 511 -6.74 17.50 14.33
N PHE A 512 -6.54 16.20 14.51
CA PHE A 512 -7.60 15.33 15.05
C PHE A 512 -7.29 14.84 16.47
N GLY A 513 -6.35 15.54 17.16
CA GLY A 513 -5.98 15.31 18.55
C GLY A 513 -5.23 14.01 18.78
N LEU A 514 -4.43 13.56 17.80
CA LEU A 514 -3.61 12.35 17.94
C LEU A 514 -2.58 12.48 19.05
N GLN A 515 -2.06 13.68 19.27
CA GLN A 515 -1.05 13.92 20.31
C GLN A 515 -1.60 13.53 21.70
N THR A 516 -2.81 13.96 22.05
CA THR A 516 -3.50 13.58 23.27
C THR A 516 -3.84 12.09 23.28
N PHE A 517 -4.30 11.55 22.16
CA PHE A 517 -4.61 10.12 22.05
C PHE A 517 -3.37 9.26 22.32
N CYS A 518 -2.27 9.51 21.63
CA CYS A 518 -1.04 8.75 21.76
C CYS A 518 -0.36 8.97 23.12
N GLY A 519 -0.53 10.13 23.75
CA GLY A 519 -0.07 10.40 25.12
C GLY A 519 -0.68 9.45 26.14
N ASN A 520 -1.96 9.10 25.96
CA ASN A 520 -2.72 8.26 26.89
C ASN A 520 -2.87 6.79 26.45
N CYS A 521 -2.58 6.46 25.18
CA CYS A 521 -2.65 5.10 24.65
C CYS A 521 -1.25 4.52 24.46
N LEU A 522 -0.91 3.45 25.15
CA LEU A 522 0.39 2.78 25.13
C LEU A 522 0.36 1.42 24.40
N LYS A 523 -0.75 1.09 23.74
CA LYS A 523 -0.98 -0.25 23.18
C LYS A 523 0.08 -0.66 22.15
N CYS A 524 0.50 0.24 21.25
CA CYS A 524 1.55 -0.06 20.27
C CYS A 524 2.92 -0.35 20.92
N ALA A 525 3.28 0.35 22.00
CA ALA A 525 4.49 0.13 22.76
C ALA A 525 4.42 -1.20 23.53
N ARG A 526 3.28 -1.48 24.20
CA ARG A 526 3.03 -2.73 24.91
C ARG A 526 3.18 -3.94 24.01
N GLU A 527 2.64 -3.87 22.80
CA GLU A 527 2.58 -5.00 21.87
C GLU A 527 3.82 -5.10 20.93
N CYS A 528 4.75 -4.16 21.02
CA CYS A 528 5.96 -4.20 20.18
C CYS A 528 6.80 -5.44 20.50
N PRO A 529 7.06 -6.35 19.52
CA PRO A 529 7.74 -7.61 19.79
C PRO A 529 9.23 -7.44 20.13
N CYS A 530 9.81 -6.30 19.75
CA CYS A 530 11.21 -5.98 20.02
C CYS A 530 11.39 -4.80 20.97
N ASN A 531 10.33 -4.30 21.61
CA ASN A 531 10.37 -3.18 22.55
C ASN A 531 11.08 -1.93 22.00
N ALA A 532 10.80 -1.60 20.74
CA ALA A 532 11.41 -0.46 20.06
C ALA A 532 10.62 0.85 20.25
N ILE A 533 9.35 0.79 20.67
CA ILE A 533 8.49 1.97 20.84
C ILE A 533 8.52 2.41 22.30
N PRO A 534 8.82 3.71 22.59
CA PRO A 534 8.98 4.19 23.95
C PRO A 534 7.64 4.26 24.72
N PHE A 535 7.70 3.99 26.01
CA PHE A 535 6.61 4.25 26.95
C PHE A 535 6.66 5.66 27.54
N GLY A 536 7.82 6.30 27.48
CA GLY A 536 8.09 7.63 28.02
C GLY A 536 7.51 8.79 27.22
N ASP A 537 7.96 9.97 27.56
CA ASP A 537 7.53 11.23 26.97
C ASP A 537 8.20 11.47 25.60
N LYS A 538 7.77 12.53 24.95
CA LYS A 538 8.40 13.01 23.71
C LYS A 538 9.74 13.66 24.01
N VAL A 539 10.60 13.60 23.01
CA VAL A 539 11.92 14.24 22.99
C VAL A 539 12.08 15.05 21.71
N MET A 540 13.06 15.95 21.67
CA MET A 540 13.45 16.59 20.42
C MET A 540 14.45 15.70 19.69
N PHE A 541 14.18 15.39 18.45
CA PHE A 541 15.05 14.61 17.58
C PHE A 541 15.13 15.24 16.20
N ASN A 542 16.32 15.67 15.80
CA ASN A 542 16.53 16.33 14.50
C ASN A 542 15.48 17.44 14.24
N GLY A 543 15.25 18.32 15.21
CA GLY A 543 14.29 19.41 15.11
C GLY A 543 12.81 19.04 15.26
N TYR A 544 12.48 17.76 15.46
CA TYR A 544 11.09 17.27 15.65
C TYR A 544 10.79 16.89 17.09
N GLU A 545 9.66 17.34 17.59
CA GLU A 545 9.04 16.79 18.80
C GLU A 545 8.42 15.44 18.51
N MET A 546 8.92 14.36 19.06
CA MET A 546 8.40 13.01 18.79
C MET A 546 8.60 12.00 19.92
N TRP A 547 7.80 10.95 19.94
CA TRP A 547 8.16 9.72 20.63
C TRP A 547 9.19 8.99 19.77
N LYS A 548 10.48 9.14 20.08
CA LYS A 548 11.56 8.59 19.26
C LYS A 548 11.66 7.07 19.45
N PRO A 549 11.41 6.26 18.41
CA PRO A 549 11.61 4.81 18.51
C PRO A 549 13.08 4.42 18.37
N ASP A 550 13.43 3.26 18.90
CA ASP A 550 14.71 2.59 18.65
C ASP A 550 14.65 1.93 17.25
N VAL A 551 14.96 2.71 16.21
CA VAL A 551 14.81 2.26 14.82
C VAL A 551 15.77 1.13 14.46
N GLU A 552 16.98 1.09 15.02
CA GLU A 552 17.95 0.03 14.79
C GLU A 552 17.44 -1.30 15.35
N ARG A 553 16.87 -1.28 16.53
CA ARG A 553 16.26 -2.45 17.15
C ARG A 553 15.05 -2.95 16.35
N CYS A 554 14.21 -2.01 15.91
CA CYS A 554 13.07 -2.31 15.04
C CYS A 554 13.51 -2.88 13.69
N ALA A 555 14.49 -2.25 13.02
CA ALA A 555 15.01 -2.69 11.74
C ALA A 555 15.64 -4.08 11.83
N ARG A 556 16.49 -4.31 12.85
CA ARG A 556 17.11 -5.63 13.09
C ARG A 556 16.05 -6.72 13.26
N TYR A 557 15.01 -6.48 14.09
CA TYR A 557 13.91 -7.43 14.25
C TYR A 557 13.17 -7.67 12.94
N ARG A 558 12.77 -6.62 12.22
CA ARG A 558 12.02 -6.73 10.96
C ARG A 558 12.77 -7.54 9.91
N VAL A 559 14.08 -7.31 9.80
CA VAL A 559 14.93 -7.97 8.81
C VAL A 559 15.20 -9.42 9.18
N THR A 560 15.50 -9.69 10.46
CA THR A 560 15.92 -11.03 10.92
C THR A 560 14.80 -11.89 11.51
N ASN A 561 13.54 -11.46 11.42
CA ASN A 561 12.39 -12.20 11.95
C ASN A 561 12.37 -13.65 11.40
N PRO A 562 12.61 -14.67 12.25
CA PRO A 562 12.69 -16.05 11.80
C PRO A 562 11.33 -16.74 11.69
N LYS A 563 10.27 -16.07 12.11
CA LYS A 563 8.90 -16.60 12.18
C LYS A 563 7.94 -15.83 11.27
N GLY A 564 8.48 -15.10 10.30
CA GLY A 564 7.69 -14.29 9.39
C GLY A 564 8.54 -13.38 8.51
N SER A 565 7.86 -12.55 7.74
CA SER A 565 8.42 -11.57 6.82
C SER A 565 8.04 -10.16 7.28
N ALA A 566 9.03 -9.32 7.54
CA ALA A 566 8.81 -7.96 8.06
C ALA A 566 8.09 -7.90 9.44
N CYS A 567 7.49 -6.75 9.76
CA CYS A 567 6.64 -6.53 10.94
C CYS A 567 5.84 -5.24 10.75
N GLY A 568 4.54 -5.33 11.00
CA GLY A 568 3.57 -4.23 11.08
C GLY A 568 2.69 -4.34 12.33
N ARG A 569 3.17 -5.04 13.39
CA ARG A 569 2.36 -5.32 14.57
C ARG A 569 1.86 -4.05 15.28
N CYS A 570 2.68 -3.03 15.39
CA CYS A 570 2.26 -1.74 15.98
C CYS A 570 1.10 -1.09 15.20
N MET A 571 1.04 -1.28 13.88
CA MET A 571 -0.06 -0.81 13.03
C MET A 571 -1.33 -1.62 13.29
N LYS A 572 -1.22 -2.96 13.29
CA LYS A 572 -2.34 -3.86 13.59
C LYS A 572 -2.96 -3.58 14.96
N MET A 573 -2.13 -3.35 15.96
CA MET A 573 -2.56 -3.18 17.36
C MET A 573 -3.13 -1.80 17.66
N CYS A 574 -2.99 -0.83 16.77
CA CYS A 574 -3.45 0.54 16.99
C CYS A 574 -4.99 0.61 17.06
N PRO A 575 -5.57 1.21 18.13
CA PRO A 575 -7.04 1.35 18.23
C PRO A 575 -7.65 2.20 17.12
N ILE A 576 -6.86 3.06 16.44
CA ILE A 576 -7.33 3.85 15.28
C ILE A 576 -7.38 3.01 14.00
N ASN A 577 -6.74 1.83 13.97
CA ASN A 577 -6.82 0.89 12.85
C ASN A 577 -8.20 0.21 12.82
N LYS A 578 -9.20 0.85 12.25
CA LYS A 578 -10.61 0.40 12.20
C LYS A 578 -11.23 0.61 10.82
N VAL A 579 -12.41 0.00 10.64
CA VAL A 579 -13.33 0.27 9.53
C VAL A 579 -14.35 1.31 10.01
N VAL A 580 -14.33 2.49 9.40
CA VAL A 580 -15.12 3.66 9.83
C VAL A 580 -16.08 4.19 8.75
N ASP A 581 -16.18 3.49 7.62
CA ASP A 581 -17.17 3.76 6.57
C ASP A 581 -18.60 3.32 7.00
N ALA A 582 -19.58 3.39 6.07
CA ALA A 582 -20.97 3.03 6.39
C ALA A 582 -21.14 1.55 6.77
N ASP A 583 -20.15 0.71 6.43
CA ASP A 583 -20.12 -0.72 6.74
C ASP A 583 -19.44 -1.03 8.09
N GLY A 584 -18.79 -0.06 8.70
CA GLY A 584 -18.23 -0.16 10.04
C GLY A 584 -19.32 -0.22 11.12
N GLY A 585 -19.02 -0.88 12.26
CA GLY A 585 -19.92 -0.97 13.41
C GLY A 585 -20.29 0.40 13.96
N LEU A 586 -21.56 0.58 14.39
CA LEU A 586 -22.06 1.87 14.88
C LEU A 586 -21.22 2.45 16.02
N LEU A 587 -20.82 1.62 16.99
CA LEU A 587 -19.96 2.05 18.10
C LEU A 587 -18.60 2.55 17.60
N THR A 588 -17.98 1.83 16.65
CA THR A 588 -16.69 2.22 16.06
C THR A 588 -16.79 3.54 15.30
N ARG A 589 -17.86 3.72 14.52
CA ARG A 589 -18.13 4.96 13.77
C ARG A 589 -18.40 6.13 14.70
N SER A 590 -19.21 5.95 15.74
CA SER A 590 -19.50 6.97 16.75
C SER A 590 -18.24 7.35 17.53
N ALA A 591 -17.43 6.38 17.94
CA ALA A 591 -16.17 6.62 18.62
C ALA A 591 -15.17 7.36 17.73
N SER A 592 -15.08 7.01 16.45
CA SER A 592 -14.25 7.72 15.48
C SER A 592 -14.73 9.16 15.28
N TRP A 593 -16.02 9.37 15.09
CA TRP A 593 -16.60 10.70 14.95
C TRP A 593 -16.34 11.58 16.19
N MET A 594 -16.59 11.07 17.40
CA MET A 594 -16.26 11.77 18.65
C MET A 594 -14.77 12.05 18.76
N GLY A 595 -13.93 11.08 18.40
CA GLY A 595 -12.48 11.21 18.42
C GLY A 595 -11.96 12.31 17.48
N ILE A 596 -12.65 12.60 16.39
CA ILE A 596 -12.28 13.64 15.43
C ILE A 596 -12.87 15.00 15.82
N ASN A 597 -14.10 15.06 16.31
CA ASN A 597 -14.85 16.31 16.50
C ASN A 597 -14.92 16.81 17.96
N ALA A 598 -14.72 15.94 18.96
CA ALA A 598 -14.77 16.28 20.38
C ALA A 598 -13.39 16.15 21.04
N LEU A 599 -12.42 16.92 20.58
CA LEU A 599 -11.00 16.81 20.99
C LEU A 599 -10.79 16.99 22.48
N TRP A 600 -11.57 17.85 23.14
CA TRP A 600 -11.51 18.14 24.57
C TRP A 600 -11.87 16.96 25.47
N LEU A 601 -12.66 16.00 24.98
CA LEU A 601 -13.02 14.78 25.71
C LEU A 601 -11.96 13.68 25.65
N LYS A 602 -10.96 13.79 24.81
CA LYS A 602 -9.95 12.72 24.60
C LYS A 602 -9.21 12.29 25.86
N PRO A 603 -8.76 13.17 26.76
CA PRO A 603 -8.06 12.71 27.97
C PRO A 603 -8.88 11.71 28.79
N LEU A 604 -10.21 11.86 28.83
CA LEU A 604 -11.12 10.97 29.52
C LEU A 604 -11.49 9.74 28.68
N LEU A 605 -11.74 9.93 27.39
CA LEU A 605 -12.26 8.87 26.52
C LEU A 605 -11.18 7.87 26.07
N VAL A 606 -9.93 8.27 25.94
CA VAL A 606 -8.89 7.39 25.39
C VAL A 606 -8.57 6.19 26.29
N PRO A 607 -8.43 6.33 27.61
CA PRO A 607 -8.25 5.16 28.49
C PRO A 607 -9.41 4.18 28.40
N ILE A 608 -10.66 4.70 28.38
CA ILE A 608 -11.87 3.88 28.25
C ILE A 608 -11.91 3.18 26.89
N ALA A 609 -11.65 3.92 25.81
CA ALA A 609 -11.63 3.37 24.46
C ALA A 609 -10.54 2.30 24.28
N THR A 610 -9.36 2.49 24.87
CA THR A 610 -8.27 1.51 24.80
C THR A 610 -8.61 0.25 25.60
N TRP A 611 -9.22 0.40 26.78
CA TRP A 611 -9.68 -0.73 27.57
C TRP A 611 -10.79 -1.52 26.84
N LEU A 612 -11.77 -0.83 26.26
CA LEU A 612 -12.82 -1.46 25.44
C LEU A 612 -12.23 -2.17 24.22
N ASP A 613 -11.26 -1.56 23.55
CA ASP A 613 -10.56 -2.12 22.39
C ASP A 613 -9.88 -3.46 22.75
N ASP A 614 -9.24 -3.53 23.92
CA ASP A 614 -8.67 -4.78 24.44
C ASP A 614 -9.73 -5.81 24.79
N ARG A 615 -10.84 -5.39 25.44
CA ARG A 615 -11.90 -6.29 25.86
C ARG A 615 -12.70 -6.88 24.71
N VAL A 616 -12.93 -6.12 23.65
CA VAL A 616 -13.54 -6.58 22.41
C VAL A 616 -12.59 -7.49 21.61
N GLY A 617 -11.32 -7.54 22.01
CA GLY A 617 -10.31 -8.40 21.39
C GLY A 617 -9.76 -7.85 20.09
N ASN A 618 -9.80 -6.54 19.86
CA ASN A 618 -9.17 -5.92 18.71
C ASN A 618 -7.65 -6.13 18.75
N GLY A 619 -7.09 -6.53 17.60
CA GLY A 619 -5.69 -6.93 17.49
C GLY A 619 -5.47 -8.45 17.63
N LYS A 620 -6.46 -9.23 18.11
CA LYS A 620 -6.43 -10.69 18.00
C LYS A 620 -6.47 -11.10 16.52
N ARG A 621 -5.89 -12.26 16.24
CA ARG A 621 -5.96 -12.83 14.90
C ARG A 621 -7.35 -13.36 14.62
N ASN A 622 -7.87 -13.05 13.45
CA ASN A 622 -9.11 -13.64 12.96
C ASN A 622 -8.79 -14.70 11.91
N SER A 623 -8.85 -15.97 12.28
CA SER A 623 -8.54 -17.10 11.39
C SER A 623 -9.43 -17.15 10.15
N VAL A 624 -10.66 -16.66 10.22
CA VAL A 624 -11.61 -16.59 9.09
C VAL A 624 -11.08 -15.68 7.96
N LYS A 625 -10.28 -14.66 8.33
CA LYS A 625 -9.67 -13.72 7.38
C LYS A 625 -8.34 -14.21 6.81
N LYS A 626 -7.77 -15.31 7.33
CA LYS A 626 -6.52 -15.86 6.82
C LYS A 626 -6.81 -16.63 5.52
N TRP A 627 -6.31 -16.13 4.41
CA TRP A 627 -6.46 -16.72 3.09
C TRP A 627 -5.16 -17.33 2.52
N TRP A 628 -3.99 -16.90 2.99
CA TRP A 628 -2.67 -17.24 2.46
C TRP A 628 -2.05 -18.48 3.14
N PHE A 629 -1.13 -19.13 2.42
CA PHE A 629 -0.22 -20.12 2.99
C PHE A 629 1.02 -19.43 3.61
N ASP A 630 1.47 -19.98 4.74
CA ASP A 630 2.76 -19.59 5.31
C ASP A 630 3.86 -20.34 4.59
N HIS A 631 4.43 -19.78 3.54
CA HIS A 631 5.58 -20.31 2.81
C HIS A 631 6.78 -19.38 2.96
N GLU A 632 7.97 -19.99 3.10
CA GLU A 632 9.26 -19.30 3.00
C GLU A 632 9.91 -19.66 1.66
N LEU A 633 10.45 -18.66 0.95
CA LEU A 633 11.21 -18.89 -0.27
C LEU A 633 12.69 -19.03 0.07
N ILE A 634 13.26 -20.22 -0.17
CA ILE A 634 14.67 -20.55 0.04
C ILE A 634 15.23 -21.03 -1.30
N ASP A 635 16.26 -20.34 -1.81
CA ASP A 635 16.92 -20.68 -3.08
C ASP A 635 15.96 -20.89 -4.27
N GLY A 636 14.90 -20.08 -4.31
CA GLY A 636 13.88 -20.13 -5.36
C GLY A 636 12.81 -21.21 -5.20
N VAL A 637 12.85 -21.98 -4.09
CA VAL A 637 11.86 -23.01 -3.77
C VAL A 637 11.01 -22.58 -2.58
N ALA A 638 9.71 -22.72 -2.70
CA ALA A 638 8.76 -22.47 -1.62
C ALA A 638 8.73 -23.69 -0.67
N VAL A 639 9.03 -23.45 0.60
CA VAL A 639 9.06 -24.48 1.65
C VAL A 639 8.17 -24.10 2.82
N THR A 640 7.76 -25.09 3.63
CA THR A 640 7.12 -24.83 4.92
C THR A 640 8.14 -24.19 5.87
N PRO A 641 7.87 -23.01 6.43
CA PRO A 641 8.79 -22.39 7.36
C PRO A 641 8.86 -23.17 8.67
N LYS A 642 10.01 -23.11 9.35
CA LYS A 642 10.23 -23.78 10.64
C LYS A 642 9.21 -23.39 11.71
N SER A 643 8.70 -22.17 11.65
CA SER A 643 7.68 -21.64 12.56
C SER A 643 7.03 -20.39 12.02
N THR A 644 5.86 -20.03 12.56
CA THR A 644 5.09 -18.84 12.22
C THR A 644 4.74 -18.07 13.49
N ASN A 645 4.85 -16.75 13.47
CA ASN A 645 4.32 -15.90 14.54
C ASN A 645 2.80 -16.03 14.61
N GLN A 646 2.31 -16.27 15.81
CA GLN A 646 0.88 -16.46 16.09
C GLN A 646 0.42 -15.58 17.25
N ARG A 647 1.09 -14.42 17.45
CA ARG A 647 0.80 -13.50 18.56
C ARG A 647 -0.60 -12.92 18.46
N ASP A 648 -1.28 -12.94 19.57
CA ASP A 648 -2.51 -12.20 19.79
C ASP A 648 -2.28 -10.96 20.67
N ASN A 649 -3.31 -10.15 20.88
CA ASN A 649 -3.30 -9.06 21.84
C ASN A 649 -3.08 -9.61 23.27
N ASP A 650 -2.11 -9.04 23.99
CA ASP A 650 -1.81 -9.41 25.37
C ASP A 650 -1.98 -8.21 26.32
N PRO A 651 -3.19 -7.98 26.86
CA PRO A 651 -3.43 -6.89 27.80
C PRO A 651 -2.68 -7.04 29.13
N SER A 652 -2.25 -8.26 29.48
CA SER A 652 -1.55 -8.55 30.74
C SER A 652 -0.07 -8.18 30.72
N ARG A 653 0.50 -7.94 29.53
CA ARG A 653 1.91 -7.61 29.37
C ARG A 653 2.26 -6.33 30.10
N LYS A 654 3.09 -6.46 31.14
CA LYS A 654 3.54 -5.33 31.94
C LYS A 654 4.63 -4.53 31.20
N VAL A 655 4.63 -3.22 31.45
CA VAL A 655 5.70 -2.32 31.01
C VAL A 655 6.94 -2.60 31.85
N ASP A 656 8.02 -3.00 31.19
CA ASP A 656 9.32 -3.07 31.84
C ASP A 656 9.91 -1.63 31.96
N PRO A 657 10.26 -1.15 33.15
CA PRO A 657 10.89 0.15 33.33
C PRO A 657 12.14 0.38 32.50
N ALA A 658 12.92 -0.69 32.23
CA ALA A 658 14.10 -0.63 31.36
C ALA A 658 13.75 -0.25 29.90
N HIS A 659 12.51 -0.46 29.46
CA HIS A 659 12.03 -0.08 28.14
C HIS A 659 11.54 1.37 28.03
N LYS A 660 11.59 2.15 29.11
CA LYS A 660 11.36 3.60 29.07
C LYS A 660 12.54 4.34 28.46
N THR A 661 13.75 3.79 28.61
CA THR A 661 14.94 4.38 28.04
C THR A 661 15.15 3.91 26.60
N ILE A 662 15.13 4.84 25.65
CA ILE A 662 15.41 4.59 24.24
C ILE A 662 16.89 4.83 23.95
N ALA A 663 17.45 4.11 22.98
CA ALA A 663 18.74 4.46 22.44
C ALA A 663 18.59 5.66 21.48
N TYR A 664 19.39 6.70 21.69
CA TYR A 664 19.46 7.84 20.80
C TYR A 664 20.74 7.73 19.97
N TYR A 665 20.55 7.55 18.66
CA TYR A 665 21.68 7.45 17.74
C TYR A 665 22.03 8.83 17.21
N HIS A 666 23.06 9.41 17.81
CA HIS A 666 23.60 10.71 17.49
C HIS A 666 24.04 10.78 16.00
N ALA A 667 24.01 11.96 15.41
CA ALA A 667 24.45 12.16 14.04
C ALA A 667 25.89 11.68 13.77
N SER A 668 26.77 11.80 14.75
CA SER A 668 28.15 11.29 14.67
C SER A 668 28.28 9.76 14.65
N MET A 669 27.20 9.05 15.00
CA MET A 669 27.12 7.58 14.92
C MET A 669 26.55 7.11 13.58
N MET A 670 26.13 8.02 12.72
CA MET A 670 25.60 7.69 11.39
C MET A 670 26.74 7.59 10.38
N PRO A 671 26.61 6.67 9.41
CA PRO A 671 27.62 6.56 8.35
C PRO A 671 27.62 7.82 7.47
N PRO A 672 28.81 8.25 7.01
CA PRO A 672 28.91 9.25 5.96
C PRO A 672 28.16 8.84 4.68
N PRO A 673 27.77 9.79 3.82
CA PRO A 673 27.03 9.49 2.60
C PRO A 673 27.72 8.51 1.64
N ASP A 674 29.06 8.58 1.59
CA ASP A 674 29.94 7.82 0.68
C ASP A 674 30.64 6.63 1.36
N GLU A 675 30.25 6.26 2.59
CA GLU A 675 30.86 5.13 3.31
C GLU A 675 30.37 3.78 2.78
N PRO A 676 31.19 2.99 2.09
CA PRO A 676 30.82 1.71 1.54
C PRO A 676 30.85 0.59 2.58
N GLY A 677 31.64 0.76 3.65
CA GLY A 677 31.83 -0.25 4.68
C GLY A 677 30.80 -0.18 5.81
N PRO A 678 30.83 -1.17 6.71
CA PRO A 678 29.95 -1.18 7.87
C PRO A 678 30.41 -0.14 8.91
N VAL A 679 29.45 0.65 9.40
CA VAL A 679 29.59 1.51 10.58
C VAL A 679 28.80 0.88 11.71
N GLU A 680 29.48 0.23 12.64
CA GLU A 680 28.81 -0.51 13.71
C GLU A 680 27.99 0.38 14.63
N VAL A 681 26.88 -0.17 15.11
CA VAL A 681 25.95 0.50 16.02
C VAL A 681 26.45 0.34 17.46
N ASP A 682 26.99 1.40 18.05
CA ASP A 682 27.29 1.44 19.48
C ASP A 682 26.02 1.73 20.31
N ARG A 683 25.37 0.66 20.72
CA ARG A 683 24.16 0.77 21.53
C ARG A 683 24.42 1.32 22.94
N LYS A 684 25.60 1.09 23.54
CA LYS A 684 25.94 1.59 24.87
C LYS A 684 26.08 3.10 24.81
N ALA A 685 26.83 3.61 23.84
CA ALA A 685 26.92 5.04 23.59
C ALA A 685 25.59 5.68 23.26
N ALA A 686 24.74 5.02 22.44
CA ALA A 686 23.41 5.49 22.11
C ALA A 686 22.46 5.58 23.32
N LEU A 687 22.57 4.67 24.28
CA LEU A 687 21.80 4.74 25.54
C LEU A 687 22.35 5.87 26.46
N ALA A 688 23.65 6.10 26.49
CA ALA A 688 24.22 7.21 27.23
C ALA A 688 23.83 8.57 26.62
N ALA A 689 23.82 8.67 25.29
CA ALA A 689 23.38 9.87 24.58
C ALA A 689 21.91 10.23 24.83
N ALA A 690 21.07 9.26 25.19
CA ALA A 690 19.65 9.51 25.51
C ALA A 690 19.46 10.50 26.69
N ALA A 691 20.39 10.57 27.61
CA ALA A 691 20.37 11.51 28.74
C ALA A 691 20.62 12.98 28.31
N LEU A 692 21.16 13.20 27.13
CA LEU A 692 21.50 14.52 26.60
C LEU A 692 20.38 15.13 25.71
N ILE A 693 19.32 14.37 25.45
CA ILE A 693 18.25 14.83 24.57
C ILE A 693 17.41 15.89 25.27
N GLU A 694 17.19 17.02 24.58
CA GLU A 694 16.28 18.04 25.07
C GLU A 694 14.82 17.54 25.11
N THR A 695 14.09 17.98 26.10
CA THR A 695 12.63 17.92 26.08
C THR A 695 12.07 18.98 25.12
N PRO A 696 10.85 18.80 24.59
CA PRO A 696 10.22 19.82 23.75
C PRO A 696 10.09 21.20 24.42
N GLY A 697 9.90 21.25 25.75
CA GLY A 697 9.84 22.49 26.51
C GLY A 697 11.18 23.20 26.54
N GLN A 698 12.28 22.49 26.77
CA GLN A 698 13.64 23.06 26.76
C GLN A 698 13.98 23.59 25.36
N ALA A 699 13.67 22.84 24.29
CA ALA A 699 13.92 23.28 22.94
C ALA A 699 13.14 24.54 22.56
N ARG A 700 11.86 24.64 22.94
CA ARG A 700 11.05 25.87 22.75
C ARG A 700 11.66 27.07 23.46
N SER A 701 12.05 26.92 24.73
CA SER A 701 12.66 27.99 25.51
C SER A 701 13.99 28.43 24.91
N ARG A 702 14.82 27.50 24.49
CA ARG A 702 16.10 27.77 23.82
C ARG A 702 15.87 28.49 22.49
N ALA A 703 15.00 28.00 21.63
CA ALA A 703 14.69 28.63 20.34
C ALA A 703 14.13 30.05 20.51
N ALA A 704 13.23 30.25 21.48
CA ALA A 704 12.66 31.58 21.79
C ALA A 704 13.70 32.57 22.32
N SER A 705 14.75 32.11 23.01
CA SER A 705 15.84 32.95 23.50
C SER A 705 16.98 33.15 22.50
N GLY A 706 16.88 32.62 21.27
CA GLY A 706 17.95 32.66 20.28
C GLY A 706 19.15 31.79 20.62
N GLY A 707 18.96 30.81 21.50
CA GLY A 707 20.03 29.88 21.91
C GLY A 707 20.46 28.95 20.78
N THR A 708 21.73 28.54 20.80
CA THR A 708 22.30 27.65 19.78
C THR A 708 21.77 26.22 19.89
N VAL A 709 21.63 25.56 18.75
CA VAL A 709 21.28 24.13 18.68
C VAL A 709 22.36 23.31 19.41
N PRO A 710 21.97 22.36 20.30
CA PRO A 710 22.92 21.50 20.95
C PRO A 710 23.76 20.72 19.93
N LEU A 711 25.07 20.64 20.12
CA LEU A 711 26.01 19.99 19.18
C LEU A 711 25.63 18.55 18.80
N HIS A 712 24.98 17.82 19.69
CA HIS A 712 24.51 16.46 19.40
C HIS A 712 23.32 16.36 18.43
N TYR A 713 22.68 17.48 18.08
CA TYR A 713 21.67 17.52 17.02
C TYR A 713 22.27 17.86 15.65
N ILE A 714 23.47 18.44 15.63
CA ILE A 714 24.12 18.86 14.38
C ILE A 714 24.74 17.61 13.75
N PRO A 715 24.40 17.24 12.49
CA PRO A 715 25.06 16.17 11.78
C PRO A 715 26.56 16.46 11.66
N THR A 716 27.39 15.72 12.41
CA THR A 716 28.83 15.77 12.25
C THR A 716 29.29 14.63 11.35
N PRO A 717 30.18 14.85 10.40
CA PRO A 717 30.79 13.77 9.65
C PRO A 717 31.44 12.77 10.63
N ALA A 718 31.31 11.47 10.38
CA ALA A 718 32.03 10.47 11.15
C ALA A 718 33.53 10.74 11.11
N ALA A 719 34.24 10.38 12.15
CA ALA A 719 35.68 10.78 12.36
C ALA A 719 36.62 10.45 11.17
N GLY A 720 36.24 9.48 10.30
CA GLY A 720 36.98 9.16 9.08
C GLY A 720 36.79 10.16 7.94
N ALA A 721 35.61 10.82 7.85
CA ALA A 721 35.33 11.81 6.81
C ALA A 721 35.94 13.18 7.10
N ALA A 722 36.24 13.49 8.37
CA ALA A 722 36.93 14.74 8.76
C ALA A 722 38.32 14.90 8.11
N LYS A 723 38.99 13.81 7.73
CA LYS A 723 40.27 13.85 7.01
C LYS A 723 40.15 14.28 5.53
N LYS A 724 39.01 14.12 4.90
CA LYS A 724 38.79 14.54 3.49
C LYS A 724 38.24 15.97 3.38
N LEU A 725 37.59 16.50 4.42
CA LEU A 725 36.97 17.83 4.43
C LEU A 725 37.86 18.94 4.97
N SER A 726 39.07 18.65 5.42
CA SER A 726 40.01 19.65 5.92
C SER A 726 40.57 20.65 4.88
N GLY A 727 40.07 20.61 3.65
CA GLY A 727 40.37 21.56 2.57
C GLY A 727 39.23 22.50 2.16
N GLN A 728 38.03 22.32 2.68
CA GLN A 728 36.90 23.22 2.41
C GLN A 728 36.32 23.71 3.74
N ALA A 729 36.30 25.02 3.93
CA ALA A 729 35.65 25.63 5.08
C ALA A 729 34.21 25.13 5.18
N ALA A 730 33.83 24.54 6.31
CA ALA A 730 32.48 24.04 6.57
C ALA A 730 31.51 25.23 6.54
N GLU A 731 30.87 25.46 5.42
CA GLU A 731 29.66 26.27 5.41
C GLU A 731 28.60 25.52 6.23
N SER A 732 28.01 26.25 7.16
CA SER A 732 26.91 25.75 8.01
C SER A 732 25.84 25.13 7.12
N PRO A 733 25.37 23.90 7.36
CA PRO A 733 24.29 23.28 6.61
C PRO A 733 22.95 24.03 6.74
N TYR A 734 22.94 25.13 7.49
CA TYR A 734 21.79 25.98 7.79
C TYR A 734 21.81 27.35 7.09
N LYS A 735 22.77 27.64 6.18
CA LYS A 735 22.74 28.82 5.30
C LYS A 735 22.05 28.54 3.98
#